data_14c8e73fe0999aad4aa0285453634533
#
_entry.id   14c8e73fe0999aad4aa0285453634533
#
_cell.length_a   1.000
_cell.length_b   1.000
_cell.length_c   1.000
_cell.angle_alpha   90.00
_cell.angle_beta   90.00
_cell.angle_gamma   90.00
#
_symmetry.space_group_name_H-M   'P 1'
#
loop_
_entity.id
_entity.type
_entity.pdbx_description
1 polymer ?
#
loop_
_entity_poly.entity_id
_entity_poly.type
_entity_poly.pdbx_seq_one_letter_code
_entity_poly.pdbx_strand_id
1 'polypeptide(L)'
;MKKKVIYGLLIVFFIICSFKLVSILKNKEYYTKLLDEKTNIYVYGISAPRGRILDCNGKVLVDNIGIKTIYYNKIKGITKSKELEIAGLLANILSVDEATIDELKEYYLINNNDGKYLITDEEYKLFEERKITKEEIEIKKRARITDDMLNYSSKEKTQAHIYSLMNKGYIYSKKKIASNLTEEEYAKIIESKIPGITGELSWDRIYLYGDTLKNIFGRIGSITKETKEYYLTKDYELTDTVGISYLENVYEDYLRGKKAKYKVGSDYTLTLLEEEQKGNDLILSIDIDMQIKTEEILKDKLILAKKYGNTEYFKDSYALVSDPLTGSIKAISGIRLNDDNTFSDISLNNINKSYTIGSAVKGATIAVGYKYKLIEPGKYINDSCVKLLFVPQKCSFKKLGKVNDLTALSNSSNYYQYMIAIKLTGNTYTPNMKLNATKEHFKKYREMLSSFGLGVKTGIDLPNEQTGIMGKTIADDLLLNLSIGQYDTYTPIEVLQYINSVATGKRIKLSLMQEIKNGEETLLENKSEILNNVDLDKESLDRIKEGMKLVLSEGTGKFYVPQGLNFAGKTGTSESFLDTNNDNIVDTATISSTFTGFYPADNPKFSIVVITPNVSHKNGKTDAFYFGASKITKELVTFLSNNY
;
A
#
# COMPACT_ATOMS: atom_id res chain seq x y z
N MET A 1 -58.03 18.13 -46.45
CA MET A 1 -57.41 17.46 -45.30
C MET A 1 -55.90 17.31 -45.41
N LYS A 2 -55.33 16.72 -46.53
CA LYS A 2 -53.86 16.45 -46.66
C LYS A 2 -52.96 17.69 -46.48
N LYS A 3 -53.30 18.88 -47.01
CA LYS A 3 -52.48 20.10 -46.86
C LYS A 3 -52.34 20.55 -45.41
N LYS A 4 -53.43 20.48 -44.59
CA LYS A 4 -53.39 20.89 -43.15
C LYS A 4 -52.53 19.96 -42.30
N VAL A 5 -52.48 18.66 -42.63
CA VAL A 5 -51.60 17.67 -41.96
C VAL A 5 -50.12 17.93 -42.26
N ILE A 6 -49.79 18.28 -43.53
CA ILE A 6 -48.41 18.61 -43.94
C ILE A 6 -47.93 19.89 -43.22
N TYR A 7 -48.76 20.94 -43.12
CA TYR A 7 -48.40 22.13 -42.37
C TYR A 7 -48.21 21.85 -40.85
N GLY A 8 -49.07 21.00 -40.27
CA GLY A 8 -48.91 20.56 -38.90
C GLY A 8 -47.55 19.84 -38.65
N LEU A 9 -47.17 18.94 -39.55
CA LEU A 9 -45.88 18.23 -39.48
C LEU A 9 -44.68 19.18 -39.65
N LEU A 10 -44.78 20.16 -40.55
CA LEU A 10 -43.73 21.18 -40.72
C LEU A 10 -43.55 22.05 -39.48
N ILE A 11 -44.65 22.45 -38.83
CA ILE A 11 -44.59 23.22 -37.59
C ILE A 11 -43.94 22.42 -36.47
N VAL A 12 -44.32 21.15 -36.30
CA VAL A 12 -43.68 20.24 -35.30
C VAL A 12 -42.21 20.06 -35.60
N PHE A 13 -41.81 19.86 -36.87
CA PHE A 13 -40.40 19.77 -37.26
C PHE A 13 -39.64 21.07 -36.92
N PHE A 14 -40.19 22.22 -37.21
CA PHE A 14 -39.58 23.52 -36.86
C PHE A 14 -39.41 23.70 -35.34
N ILE A 15 -40.39 23.27 -34.55
CA ILE A 15 -40.32 23.31 -33.11
C ILE A 15 -39.19 22.40 -32.61
N ILE A 16 -39.08 21.18 -33.13
CA ILE A 16 -38.01 20.24 -32.77
C ILE A 16 -36.62 20.81 -33.12
N CYS A 17 -36.48 21.37 -34.36
CA CYS A 17 -35.26 22.03 -34.78
C CYS A 17 -34.87 23.22 -33.89
N SER A 18 -35.85 24.05 -33.50
CA SER A 18 -35.64 25.19 -32.60
C SER A 18 -35.19 24.73 -31.21
N PHE A 19 -35.80 23.68 -30.65
CA PHE A 19 -35.38 23.10 -29.38
C PHE A 19 -33.96 22.55 -29.45
N LYS A 20 -33.58 21.85 -30.53
CA LYS A 20 -32.21 21.39 -30.75
C LYS A 20 -31.23 22.55 -30.88
N LEU A 21 -31.60 23.61 -31.59
CA LEU A 21 -30.76 24.79 -31.76
C LEU A 21 -30.51 25.48 -30.41
N VAL A 22 -31.54 25.64 -29.58
CA VAL A 22 -31.42 26.20 -28.22
C VAL A 22 -30.56 25.30 -27.33
N SER A 23 -30.68 23.97 -27.43
CA SER A 23 -29.85 23.02 -26.71
C SER A 23 -28.36 23.13 -27.09
N ILE A 24 -28.07 23.28 -28.40
CA ILE A 24 -26.71 23.48 -28.92
C ILE A 24 -26.15 24.81 -28.44
N LEU A 25 -26.96 25.89 -28.46
CA LEU A 25 -26.53 27.21 -27.98
C LEU A 25 -26.27 27.22 -26.46
N LYS A 26 -27.09 26.54 -25.66
CA LYS A 26 -26.86 26.39 -24.21
C LYS A 26 -25.57 25.61 -23.90
N ASN A 27 -25.21 24.65 -24.73
CA ASN A 27 -24.01 23.85 -24.58
C ASN A 27 -22.91 24.24 -25.57
N LYS A 28 -22.87 25.52 -25.97
CA LYS A 28 -21.94 26.05 -26.98
C LYS A 28 -20.47 25.69 -26.66
N GLU A 29 -20.05 25.85 -25.43
CA GLU A 29 -18.68 25.53 -24.99
C GLU A 29 -18.36 24.06 -25.17
N TYR A 30 -19.27 23.16 -24.80
CA TYR A 30 -19.10 21.72 -24.99
C TYR A 30 -18.96 21.35 -26.48
N TYR A 31 -19.86 21.88 -27.34
CA TYR A 31 -19.80 21.57 -28.78
C TYR A 31 -18.61 22.25 -29.47
N THR A 32 -18.19 23.42 -29.02
CA THR A 32 -16.98 24.07 -29.51
C THR A 32 -15.74 23.25 -29.15
N LYS A 33 -15.65 22.76 -27.91
CA LYS A 33 -14.58 21.87 -27.48
C LYS A 33 -14.56 20.56 -28.29
N LEU A 34 -15.72 19.96 -28.53
CA LEU A 34 -15.83 18.73 -29.30
C LEU A 34 -15.47 18.92 -30.79
N LEU A 35 -15.79 20.10 -31.35
CA LEU A 35 -15.39 20.47 -32.71
C LEU A 35 -13.89 20.68 -32.81
N ASP A 36 -13.34 21.35 -31.82
CA ASP A 36 -11.91 21.66 -31.72
C ASP A 36 -11.08 20.37 -31.61
N GLU A 37 -11.51 19.42 -30.76
CA GLU A 37 -10.93 18.10 -30.61
C GLU A 37 -10.97 17.25 -31.91
N LYS A 38 -12.00 17.46 -32.76
CA LYS A 38 -12.15 16.73 -34.02
C LYS A 38 -11.44 17.38 -35.21
N THR A 39 -11.20 18.68 -35.17
CA THR A 39 -10.64 19.45 -36.29
C THR A 39 -9.19 19.83 -36.14
N ASN A 40 -8.69 19.84 -34.89
CA ASN A 40 -7.31 20.19 -34.59
C ASN A 40 -6.50 18.97 -34.17
N ILE A 41 -5.30 18.86 -34.67
CA ILE A 41 -4.31 17.88 -34.22
C ILE A 41 -3.49 18.53 -33.11
N TYR A 42 -3.46 17.87 -31.96
CA TYR A 42 -2.61 18.28 -30.85
C TYR A 42 -1.44 17.32 -30.70
N VAL A 43 -0.28 17.87 -30.34
CA VAL A 43 0.93 17.12 -30.02
C VAL A 43 1.42 17.58 -28.65
N TYR A 44 1.80 16.63 -27.84
CA TYR A 44 2.33 16.89 -26.52
C TYR A 44 3.87 16.90 -26.55
N GLY A 45 4.46 17.73 -25.71
CA GLY A 45 5.90 17.80 -25.47
C GLY A 45 6.43 16.58 -24.72
N ILE A 46 7.64 16.68 -24.21
CA ILE A 46 8.24 15.66 -23.32
C ILE A 46 7.53 15.67 -21.97
N SER A 47 7.72 14.60 -21.20
CA SER A 47 7.19 14.52 -19.83
C SER A 47 7.83 15.59 -18.95
N ALA A 48 7.02 16.40 -18.29
CA ALA A 48 7.48 17.31 -17.26
C ALA A 48 7.93 16.55 -16.00
N PRO A 49 8.80 17.14 -15.16
CA PRO A 49 9.19 16.51 -13.89
C PRO A 49 7.97 16.25 -13.01
N ARG A 50 7.96 15.12 -12.35
CA ARG A 50 6.94 14.80 -11.33
C ARG A 50 7.15 15.67 -10.07
N GLY A 51 6.11 15.85 -9.27
CA GLY A 51 6.23 16.41 -7.93
C GLY A 51 7.20 15.59 -7.07
N ARG A 52 7.90 16.24 -6.16
CA ARG A 52 8.78 15.58 -5.18
C ARG A 52 7.94 14.96 -4.06
N ILE A 53 8.52 14.01 -3.33
CA ILE A 53 7.97 13.53 -2.06
C ILE A 53 8.93 14.00 -0.96
N LEU A 54 8.39 14.70 0.03
CA LEU A 54 9.16 15.29 1.13
C LEU A 54 8.68 14.73 2.47
N ASP A 55 9.53 14.80 3.49
CA ASP A 55 9.13 14.53 4.87
C ASP A 55 8.44 15.74 5.51
N CYS A 56 7.99 15.58 6.76
CA CYS A 56 7.28 16.65 7.50
C CYS A 56 8.15 17.87 7.81
N ASN A 57 9.45 17.78 7.66
CA ASN A 57 10.43 18.87 7.88
C ASN A 57 10.92 19.48 6.57
N GLY A 58 10.37 19.06 5.43
CA GLY A 58 10.75 19.55 4.09
C GLY A 58 12.00 18.88 3.50
N LYS A 59 12.51 17.80 4.11
CA LYS A 59 13.61 17.02 3.52
C LYS A 59 13.09 16.22 2.33
N VAL A 60 13.77 16.31 1.20
CA VAL A 60 13.37 15.60 -0.03
C VAL A 60 13.69 14.12 0.13
N LEU A 61 12.68 13.27 -0.04
CA LEU A 61 12.76 11.80 0.04
C LEU A 61 12.87 11.18 -1.35
N VAL A 62 12.04 11.65 -2.28
CA VAL A 62 12.03 11.24 -3.69
C VAL A 62 12.07 12.49 -4.56
N ASP A 63 13.02 12.52 -5.48
CA ASP A 63 13.20 13.61 -6.44
C ASP A 63 13.23 13.09 -7.87
N ASN A 64 13.50 13.95 -8.81
CA ASN A 64 13.67 13.63 -10.21
C ASN A 64 15.13 13.86 -10.61
N ILE A 65 15.65 12.94 -11.40
CA ILE A 65 16.94 13.09 -12.04
C ILE A 65 16.75 13.22 -13.54
N GLY A 66 17.40 14.22 -14.15
CA GLY A 66 17.43 14.36 -15.60
C GLY A 66 18.25 13.23 -16.21
N ILE A 67 17.63 12.49 -17.12
CA ILE A 67 18.27 11.39 -17.83
C ILE A 67 18.23 11.63 -19.33
N LYS A 68 19.28 11.18 -20.02
CA LYS A 68 19.34 11.22 -21.48
C LYS A 68 18.46 10.12 -22.06
N THR A 69 17.53 10.53 -22.92
CA THR A 69 16.53 9.65 -23.50
C THR A 69 16.52 9.83 -25.02
N ILE A 70 16.43 8.74 -25.74
CA ILE A 70 16.28 8.71 -27.19
C ILE A 70 14.84 8.42 -27.54
N TYR A 71 14.32 9.22 -28.46
CA TYR A 71 12.97 9.09 -29.00
C TYR A 71 13.02 8.86 -30.51
N TYR A 72 12.03 8.12 -31.00
CA TYR A 72 11.74 7.99 -32.43
C TYR A 72 10.49 8.78 -32.77
N ASN A 73 10.59 9.62 -33.81
CA ASN A 73 9.50 10.35 -34.42
C ASN A 73 9.22 9.71 -35.78
N LYS A 74 8.00 9.16 -35.97
CA LYS A 74 7.65 8.43 -37.19
C LYS A 74 7.71 9.35 -38.41
N ILE A 75 8.47 8.93 -39.40
CA ILE A 75 8.65 9.67 -40.66
C ILE A 75 7.47 9.35 -41.58
N LYS A 76 6.85 10.36 -42.18
CA LYS A 76 5.75 10.19 -43.11
C LYS A 76 6.18 9.37 -44.32
N GLY A 77 5.46 8.27 -44.62
CA GLY A 77 5.71 7.40 -45.77
C GLY A 77 6.91 6.45 -45.62
N ILE A 78 7.50 6.32 -44.41
CA ILE A 78 8.54 5.34 -44.18
C ILE A 78 8.01 3.91 -44.33
N THR A 79 8.83 3.03 -44.92
CA THR A 79 8.51 1.61 -45.05
C THR A 79 8.90 0.83 -43.80
N LYS A 80 8.21 -0.32 -43.53
CA LYS A 80 8.56 -1.24 -42.46
C LYS A 80 10.04 -1.69 -42.50
N SER A 81 10.54 -1.98 -43.74
CA SER A 81 11.94 -2.38 -43.92
C SER A 81 12.92 -1.30 -43.50
N LYS A 82 12.60 -0.02 -43.78
CA LYS A 82 13.48 1.11 -43.35
C LYS A 82 13.40 1.34 -41.85
N GLU A 83 12.25 1.14 -41.23
CA GLU A 83 12.13 1.16 -39.76
C GLU A 83 12.93 0.04 -39.11
N LEU A 84 12.95 -1.17 -39.69
CA LEU A 84 13.81 -2.27 -39.24
C LEU A 84 15.29 -1.96 -39.37
N GLU A 85 15.71 -1.30 -40.47
CA GLU A 85 17.08 -0.84 -40.65
C GLU A 85 17.47 0.15 -39.54
N ILE A 86 16.61 1.13 -39.24
CA ILE A 86 16.80 2.09 -38.14
C ILE A 86 16.94 1.36 -36.80
N ALA A 87 16.04 0.40 -36.52
CA ALA A 87 16.12 -0.41 -35.31
C ALA A 87 17.43 -1.20 -35.20
N GLY A 88 17.92 -1.72 -36.34
CA GLY A 88 19.21 -2.42 -36.42
C GLY A 88 20.43 -1.51 -36.17
N LEU A 89 20.39 -0.27 -36.64
CA LEU A 89 21.44 0.74 -36.36
C LEU A 89 21.47 1.06 -34.86
N LEU A 90 20.31 1.23 -34.25
CA LEU A 90 20.20 1.49 -32.80
C LEU A 90 20.64 0.27 -31.97
N ALA A 91 20.30 -0.95 -32.38
CA ALA A 91 20.70 -2.19 -31.70
C ALA A 91 22.24 -2.43 -31.72
N ASN A 92 22.99 -1.73 -32.56
CA ASN A 92 24.45 -1.74 -32.54
C ASN A 92 25.07 -0.84 -31.47
N ILE A 93 24.29 0.09 -30.91
CA ILE A 93 24.79 1.13 -30.00
C ILE A 93 24.15 0.96 -28.62
N LEU A 94 22.87 0.63 -28.59
CA LEU A 94 22.06 0.56 -27.36
C LEU A 94 22.13 -0.82 -26.70
N SER A 95 22.27 -0.81 -25.38
CA SER A 95 22.06 -1.97 -24.52
C SER A 95 20.65 -1.87 -23.89
N VAL A 96 19.66 -2.39 -24.58
CA VAL A 96 18.26 -2.48 -24.11
C VAL A 96 17.82 -3.94 -24.00
N ASP A 97 16.67 -4.16 -23.35
CA ASP A 97 16.11 -5.50 -23.16
C ASP A 97 15.92 -6.24 -24.50
N GLU A 98 15.95 -7.57 -24.43
CA GLU A 98 15.61 -8.43 -25.57
C GLU A 98 14.08 -8.47 -25.77
N ALA A 99 13.67 -8.71 -27.00
CA ALA A 99 12.28 -8.81 -27.37
C ALA A 99 11.56 -9.96 -26.65
N THR A 100 10.33 -9.72 -26.28
CA THR A 100 9.39 -10.75 -25.81
C THR A 100 9.01 -11.70 -26.95
N ILE A 101 8.45 -12.87 -26.62
CA ILE A 101 8.00 -13.85 -27.63
C ILE A 101 7.00 -13.22 -28.62
N ASP A 102 6.10 -12.37 -28.15
CA ASP A 102 5.12 -11.70 -29.02
C ASP A 102 5.78 -10.70 -29.98
N GLU A 103 6.79 -9.97 -29.51
CA GLU A 103 7.58 -9.05 -30.35
C GLU A 103 8.43 -9.83 -31.36
N LEU A 104 9.00 -10.97 -30.98
CA LEU A 104 9.71 -11.85 -31.88
C LEU A 104 8.79 -12.44 -32.96
N LYS A 105 7.57 -12.81 -32.63
CA LYS A 105 6.58 -13.27 -33.63
C LYS A 105 6.23 -12.17 -34.63
N GLU A 106 6.09 -10.93 -34.18
CA GLU A 106 5.88 -9.79 -35.09
C GLU A 106 7.09 -9.55 -35.98
N TYR A 107 8.28 -9.54 -35.40
CA TYR A 107 9.55 -9.41 -36.14
C TYR A 107 9.70 -10.52 -37.18
N TYR A 108 9.35 -11.76 -36.85
CA TYR A 108 9.35 -12.89 -37.75
C TYR A 108 8.40 -12.67 -38.94
N LEU A 109 7.16 -12.25 -38.69
CA LEU A 109 6.17 -11.98 -39.76
C LEU A 109 6.67 -10.93 -40.73
N ILE A 110 7.27 -9.83 -40.23
CA ILE A 110 7.77 -8.74 -41.05
C ILE A 110 8.91 -9.23 -41.99
N ASN A 111 9.83 -10.00 -41.44
CA ASN A 111 10.98 -10.52 -42.19
C ASN A 111 10.61 -11.66 -43.15
N ASN A 112 9.44 -12.29 -42.98
CA ASN A 112 9.00 -13.45 -43.77
C ASN A 112 7.72 -13.17 -44.55
N ASN A 113 7.68 -12.06 -45.28
CA ASN A 113 6.60 -11.67 -46.17
C ASN A 113 5.20 -11.71 -45.53
N ASP A 114 5.09 -11.09 -44.33
CA ASP A 114 3.90 -11.09 -43.47
C ASP A 114 3.34 -12.49 -43.16
N GLY A 115 4.20 -13.52 -43.21
CA GLY A 115 3.81 -14.90 -42.89
C GLY A 115 2.74 -15.49 -43.83
N LYS A 116 2.72 -15.10 -45.10
CA LYS A 116 1.72 -15.58 -46.06
C LYS A 116 1.66 -17.11 -46.16
N TYR A 117 2.78 -17.79 -46.05
CA TYR A 117 2.88 -19.24 -46.07
C TYR A 117 2.34 -19.94 -44.79
N LEU A 118 2.07 -19.18 -43.71
CA LEU A 118 1.46 -19.69 -42.50
C LEU A 118 -0.07 -19.81 -42.59
N ILE A 119 -0.67 -19.36 -43.70
CA ILE A 119 -2.11 -19.39 -43.92
C ILE A 119 -2.38 -20.32 -45.11
N THR A 120 -3.38 -21.20 -44.98
CA THR A 120 -3.80 -22.09 -46.04
C THR A 120 -4.61 -21.35 -47.10
N ASP A 121 -4.66 -21.88 -48.33
CA ASP A 121 -5.46 -21.31 -49.43
C ASP A 121 -6.95 -21.23 -49.08
N GLU A 122 -7.45 -22.20 -48.31
CA GLU A 122 -8.84 -22.20 -47.80
C GLU A 122 -9.12 -21.06 -46.83
N GLU A 123 -8.20 -20.80 -45.89
CA GLU A 123 -8.32 -19.69 -44.95
C GLU A 123 -8.22 -18.33 -45.65
N TYR A 124 -7.31 -18.24 -46.63
CA TYR A 124 -7.21 -17.04 -47.46
C TYR A 124 -8.50 -16.76 -48.23
N LYS A 125 -9.15 -17.82 -48.78
CA LYS A 125 -10.45 -17.73 -49.44
C LYS A 125 -11.58 -17.28 -48.52
N LEU A 126 -11.59 -17.79 -47.26
CA LEU A 126 -12.54 -17.37 -46.23
C LEU A 126 -12.35 -15.90 -45.84
N PHE A 127 -11.11 -15.41 -45.84
CA PHE A 127 -10.82 -14.01 -45.63
C PHE A 127 -11.29 -13.12 -46.79
N GLU A 128 -11.06 -13.50 -48.04
CA GLU A 128 -11.55 -12.79 -49.22
C GLU A 128 -13.08 -12.73 -49.23
N GLU A 129 -13.74 -13.82 -48.82
CA GLU A 129 -15.19 -13.91 -48.66
C GLU A 129 -15.72 -13.16 -47.42
N ARG A 130 -14.87 -12.49 -46.65
CA ARG A 130 -15.17 -11.78 -45.38
C ARG A 130 -15.85 -12.65 -44.31
N LYS A 131 -15.60 -13.96 -44.32
CA LYS A 131 -16.09 -14.92 -43.31
C LYS A 131 -15.20 -14.96 -42.08
N ILE A 132 -13.95 -14.58 -42.22
CA ILE A 132 -13.00 -14.38 -41.11
C ILE A 132 -12.39 -12.99 -41.20
N THR A 133 -12.05 -12.42 -40.05
CA THR A 133 -11.50 -11.07 -39.93
C THR A 133 -9.98 -11.05 -40.14
N LYS A 134 -9.43 -9.86 -40.34
CA LYS A 134 -7.97 -9.69 -40.40
C LYS A 134 -7.30 -10.08 -39.08
N GLU A 135 -7.94 -9.76 -37.95
CA GLU A 135 -7.49 -10.12 -36.63
C GLU A 135 -7.40 -11.64 -36.45
N GLU A 136 -8.40 -12.39 -36.91
CA GLU A 136 -8.40 -13.85 -36.85
C GLU A 136 -7.28 -14.47 -37.70
N ILE A 137 -6.99 -13.90 -38.86
CA ILE A 137 -5.86 -14.30 -39.71
C ILE A 137 -4.52 -14.07 -38.93
N GLU A 138 -4.35 -12.91 -38.33
CA GLU A 138 -3.13 -12.60 -37.59
C GLU A 138 -2.96 -13.52 -36.35
N ILE A 139 -4.04 -13.83 -35.64
CA ILE A 139 -4.02 -14.80 -34.52
C ILE A 139 -3.57 -16.18 -35.02
N LYS A 140 -4.10 -16.65 -36.15
CA LYS A 140 -3.73 -17.95 -36.74
C LYS A 140 -2.26 -17.98 -37.15
N LYS A 141 -1.75 -16.93 -37.81
CA LYS A 141 -0.33 -16.82 -38.17
C LYS A 141 0.55 -16.92 -36.93
N ARG A 142 0.27 -16.11 -35.89
CA ARG A 142 1.03 -16.09 -34.65
C ARG A 142 1.00 -17.43 -33.91
N ALA A 143 -0.12 -18.16 -33.96
CA ALA A 143 -0.24 -19.50 -33.35
C ALA A 143 0.60 -20.56 -34.06
N ARG A 144 0.91 -20.40 -35.35
CA ARG A 144 1.70 -21.34 -36.17
C ARG A 144 3.20 -21.06 -36.16
N ILE A 145 3.64 -19.97 -35.54
CA ILE A 145 5.06 -19.68 -35.34
C ILE A 145 5.54 -20.48 -34.14
N THR A 146 6.46 -21.42 -34.38
CA THR A 146 7.08 -22.28 -33.36
C THR A 146 8.34 -21.65 -32.76
N ASP A 147 8.78 -22.13 -31.61
CA ASP A 147 9.98 -21.62 -30.95
C ASP A 147 11.25 -21.78 -31.80
N ASP A 148 11.34 -22.84 -32.60
CA ASP A 148 12.45 -23.05 -33.55
C ASP A 148 12.55 -21.96 -34.62
N MET A 149 11.41 -21.38 -35.02
CA MET A 149 11.35 -20.26 -35.96
C MET A 149 11.79 -18.93 -35.33
N LEU A 150 11.86 -18.87 -34.00
CA LEU A 150 12.23 -17.68 -33.23
C LEU A 150 13.69 -17.72 -32.73
N ASN A 151 14.52 -18.60 -33.27
CA ASN A 151 15.92 -18.71 -32.88
C ASN A 151 16.76 -17.57 -33.48
N TYR A 152 16.67 -16.40 -32.88
CA TYR A 152 17.40 -15.19 -33.25
C TYR A 152 18.60 -14.95 -32.32
N SER A 153 19.64 -14.31 -32.86
CA SER A 153 20.76 -13.82 -32.06
C SER A 153 20.29 -12.71 -31.06
N SER A 154 21.05 -12.49 -29.98
CA SER A 154 20.77 -11.43 -29.00
C SER A 154 20.61 -10.06 -29.69
N LYS A 155 21.42 -9.74 -30.69
CA LYS A 155 21.33 -8.51 -31.46
C LYS A 155 20.01 -8.41 -32.26
N GLU A 156 19.56 -9.47 -32.89
CA GLU A 156 18.27 -9.48 -33.62
C GLU A 156 17.09 -9.38 -32.65
N LYS A 157 17.18 -9.97 -31.49
CA LYS A 157 16.19 -9.82 -30.41
C LYS A 157 16.11 -8.37 -29.91
N THR A 158 17.27 -7.71 -29.71
CA THR A 158 17.33 -6.28 -29.38
C THR A 158 16.74 -5.42 -30.51
N GLN A 159 17.05 -5.74 -31.76
CA GLN A 159 16.45 -5.05 -32.93
C GLN A 159 14.94 -5.20 -32.98
N ALA A 160 14.42 -6.40 -32.73
CA ALA A 160 12.99 -6.67 -32.67
C ALA A 160 12.29 -5.88 -31.56
N HIS A 161 12.91 -5.79 -30.38
CA HIS A 161 12.39 -4.99 -29.28
C HIS A 161 12.34 -3.49 -29.63
N ILE A 162 13.44 -2.93 -30.16
CA ILE A 162 13.50 -1.54 -30.61
C ILE A 162 12.43 -1.27 -31.67
N TYR A 163 12.27 -2.15 -32.66
CA TYR A 163 11.24 -2.02 -33.68
C TYR A 163 9.82 -1.99 -33.07
N SER A 164 9.54 -2.85 -32.10
CA SER A 164 8.28 -2.83 -31.36
C SER A 164 8.06 -1.49 -30.65
N LEU A 165 9.07 -0.97 -29.96
CA LEU A 165 9.01 0.34 -29.30
C LEU A 165 8.73 1.49 -30.30
N MET A 166 9.36 1.46 -31.48
CA MET A 166 9.15 2.47 -32.54
C MET A 166 7.71 2.50 -33.05
N ASN A 167 6.97 1.40 -32.96
CA ASN A 167 5.61 1.27 -33.47
C ASN A 167 4.52 1.20 -32.39
N LYS A 168 4.89 1.32 -31.11
CA LYS A 168 3.96 1.28 -29.97
C LYS A 168 3.17 2.59 -29.85
N GLY A 169 1.84 2.48 -29.60
CA GLY A 169 0.97 3.62 -29.34
C GLY A 169 0.55 4.42 -30.57
N TYR A 170 0.22 5.70 -30.38
CA TYR A 170 -0.34 6.54 -31.44
C TYR A 170 0.71 6.98 -32.47
N ILE A 171 0.37 6.95 -33.77
CA ILE A 171 1.33 7.15 -34.87
C ILE A 171 2.16 8.44 -34.76
N TYR A 172 1.54 9.54 -34.34
CA TYR A 172 2.18 10.86 -34.31
C TYR A 172 2.84 11.19 -32.96
N SER A 173 2.73 10.33 -31.95
CA SER A 173 3.43 10.56 -30.68
C SER A 173 4.92 10.21 -30.79
N LYS A 174 5.78 10.92 -30.08
CA LYS A 174 7.18 10.54 -29.88
C LYS A 174 7.24 9.17 -29.19
N LYS A 175 8.08 8.27 -29.68
CA LYS A 175 8.26 6.92 -29.12
C LYS A 175 9.54 6.90 -28.30
N LYS A 176 9.44 6.63 -27.01
CA LYS A 176 10.60 6.44 -26.17
C LYS A 176 11.27 5.10 -26.51
N ILE A 177 12.53 5.15 -26.97
CA ILE A 177 13.30 3.97 -27.36
C ILE A 177 14.17 3.49 -26.21
N ALA A 178 14.97 4.38 -25.62
CA ALA A 178 15.84 4.06 -24.49
C ALA A 178 16.01 5.30 -23.61
N SER A 179 16.20 5.07 -22.32
CA SER A 179 16.45 6.11 -21.31
C SER A 179 17.64 5.74 -20.43
N ASN A 180 18.14 6.70 -19.68
CA ASN A 180 19.31 6.56 -18.81
C ASN A 180 20.58 6.14 -19.56
N LEU A 181 20.78 6.75 -20.74
CA LEU A 181 21.93 6.49 -21.61
C LEU A 181 23.21 7.08 -21.03
N THR A 182 24.30 6.38 -21.25
CA THR A 182 25.64 6.92 -21.00
C THR A 182 25.95 8.09 -21.96
N GLU A 183 26.91 8.94 -21.58
CA GLU A 183 27.37 10.04 -22.44
C GLU A 183 27.82 9.51 -23.80
N GLU A 184 28.52 8.39 -23.83
CA GLU A 184 29.06 7.77 -25.03
C GLU A 184 27.95 7.25 -25.97
N GLU A 185 26.98 6.50 -25.42
CA GLU A 185 25.84 5.99 -26.20
C GLU A 185 25.02 7.14 -26.79
N TYR A 186 24.71 8.15 -25.95
CA TYR A 186 23.94 9.30 -26.38
C TYR A 186 24.65 10.08 -27.50
N ALA A 187 25.95 10.41 -27.30
CA ALA A 187 26.75 11.12 -28.31
C ALA A 187 26.82 10.36 -29.63
N LYS A 188 27.12 9.06 -29.59
CA LYS A 188 27.15 8.18 -30.77
C LYS A 188 25.85 8.22 -31.58
N ILE A 189 24.71 8.15 -30.90
CA ILE A 189 23.41 8.14 -31.57
C ILE A 189 23.12 9.49 -32.21
N ILE A 190 23.37 10.59 -31.50
CA ILE A 190 23.10 11.93 -32.02
C ILE A 190 24.04 12.28 -33.19
N GLU A 191 25.31 11.92 -33.09
CA GLU A 191 26.28 12.10 -34.17
C GLU A 191 25.98 11.28 -35.42
N SER A 192 25.36 10.08 -35.24
CA SER A 192 24.98 9.20 -36.35
C SER A 192 23.86 9.76 -37.22
N LYS A 193 23.16 10.81 -36.79
CA LYS A 193 22.07 11.49 -37.52
C LYS A 193 21.03 10.51 -38.10
N ILE A 194 20.66 9.47 -37.33
CA ILE A 194 19.70 8.46 -37.77
C ILE A 194 18.33 9.13 -37.99
N PRO A 195 17.70 8.92 -39.16
CA PRO A 195 16.44 9.56 -39.49
C PRO A 195 15.33 9.26 -38.46
N GLY A 196 14.63 10.29 -38.01
CA GLY A 196 13.53 10.17 -37.06
C GLY A 196 13.98 10.00 -35.59
N ILE A 197 15.27 9.89 -35.33
CA ILE A 197 15.79 9.79 -33.94
C ILE A 197 16.14 11.18 -33.39
N THR A 198 15.66 11.44 -32.17
CA THR A 198 15.98 12.66 -31.40
C THR A 198 16.42 12.29 -30.00
N GLY A 199 17.41 13.02 -29.49
CA GLY A 199 17.84 12.90 -28.12
C GLY A 199 17.32 14.07 -27.29
N GLU A 200 16.78 13.77 -26.13
CA GLU A 200 16.20 14.77 -25.24
C GLU A 200 16.51 14.42 -23.78
N LEU A 201 16.47 15.42 -22.89
CA LEU A 201 16.44 15.18 -21.46
C LEU A 201 15.03 14.72 -21.06
N SER A 202 14.96 13.69 -20.27
CA SER A 202 13.75 13.14 -19.67
C SER A 202 13.94 13.04 -18.16
N TRP A 203 12.99 12.53 -17.44
CA TRP A 203 13.02 12.46 -15.99
C TRP A 203 12.82 11.02 -15.50
N ASP A 204 13.61 10.64 -14.48
CA ASP A 204 13.41 9.41 -13.73
C ASP A 204 13.36 9.72 -12.23
N ARG A 205 12.89 8.77 -11.42
CA ARG A 205 12.83 8.90 -9.96
C ARG A 205 14.14 8.54 -9.31
N ILE A 206 14.55 9.35 -8.34
CA ILE A 206 15.67 9.03 -7.44
C ILE A 206 15.18 9.01 -6.00
N TYR A 207 15.53 7.93 -5.29
CA TYR A 207 15.20 7.70 -3.87
C TYR A 207 16.44 8.04 -3.05
N LEU A 208 16.40 9.18 -2.34
CA LEU A 208 17.60 9.77 -1.70
C LEU A 208 18.06 9.03 -0.45
N TYR A 209 17.19 8.19 0.14
CA TYR A 209 17.49 7.39 1.33
C TYR A 209 17.57 5.89 1.05
N GLY A 210 17.95 5.52 -0.18
CA GLY A 210 18.13 4.12 -0.58
C GLY A 210 16.83 3.32 -0.48
N ASP A 211 16.85 2.23 0.30
CA ASP A 211 15.70 1.35 0.44
C ASP A 211 14.70 1.77 1.53
N THR A 212 15.05 2.77 2.36
CA THR A 212 14.15 3.31 3.40
C THR A 212 12.86 3.83 2.78
N LEU A 213 11.71 3.29 3.21
CA LEU A 213 10.36 3.60 2.73
C LEU A 213 10.11 3.37 1.23
N LYS A 214 11.04 2.82 0.48
CA LYS A 214 10.94 2.66 -0.98
C LYS A 214 9.67 1.90 -1.40
N ASN A 215 9.30 0.86 -0.64
CA ASN A 215 8.07 0.12 -0.87
C ASN A 215 6.80 0.94 -0.57
N ILE A 216 6.86 1.84 0.41
CA ILE A 216 5.75 2.76 0.76
C ILE A 216 5.58 3.83 -0.31
N PHE A 217 6.68 4.42 -0.81
CA PHE A 217 6.59 5.36 -1.93
C PHE A 217 5.99 4.69 -3.16
N GLY A 218 6.32 3.43 -3.39
CA GLY A 218 5.93 2.72 -4.59
C GLY A 218 6.84 3.05 -5.77
N ARG A 219 6.34 2.82 -6.97
CA ARG A 219 7.12 3.00 -8.20
C ARG A 219 6.29 3.54 -9.34
N ILE A 220 6.95 4.12 -10.30
CA ILE A 220 6.40 4.54 -11.58
C ILE A 220 6.60 3.43 -12.63
N GLY A 221 5.78 3.43 -13.66
CA GLY A 221 5.87 2.44 -14.74
C GLY A 221 4.96 2.77 -15.92
N SER A 222 4.95 1.92 -16.93
CA SER A 222 4.13 2.09 -18.13
C SER A 222 2.65 1.82 -17.85
N ILE A 223 1.77 2.47 -18.59
CA ILE A 223 0.33 2.23 -18.59
C ILE A 223 0.06 0.82 -19.15
N THR A 224 -0.67 -0.01 -18.38
CA THR A 224 -1.02 -1.38 -18.76
C THR A 224 -2.30 -1.44 -19.61
N LYS A 225 -2.59 -2.60 -20.20
CA LYS A 225 -3.82 -2.82 -20.97
C LYS A 225 -5.07 -2.60 -20.11
N GLU A 226 -5.02 -2.99 -18.85
CA GLU A 226 -6.12 -2.92 -17.88
C GLU A 226 -6.44 -1.49 -17.46
N THR A 227 -5.42 -0.62 -17.39
CA THR A 227 -5.56 0.76 -16.90
C THR A 227 -5.61 1.80 -18.03
N LYS A 228 -5.40 1.37 -19.28
CA LYS A 228 -5.25 2.26 -20.43
C LYS A 228 -6.46 3.18 -20.63
N GLU A 229 -7.70 2.65 -20.54
CA GLU A 229 -8.91 3.45 -20.72
C GLU A 229 -9.03 4.55 -19.68
N TYR A 230 -8.75 4.22 -18.40
CA TYR A 230 -8.74 5.18 -17.31
C TYR A 230 -7.77 6.33 -17.57
N TYR A 231 -6.52 6.04 -17.95
CA TYR A 231 -5.51 7.08 -18.16
C TYR A 231 -5.79 7.91 -19.42
N LEU A 232 -6.30 7.29 -20.51
CA LEU A 232 -6.68 8.03 -21.72
C LEU A 232 -7.80 9.05 -21.46
N THR A 233 -8.72 8.80 -20.53
CA THR A 233 -9.75 9.79 -20.15
C THR A 233 -9.19 10.98 -19.36
N LYS A 234 -7.93 10.88 -18.89
CA LYS A 234 -7.23 11.89 -18.10
C LYS A 234 -6.10 12.59 -18.88
N ASP A 235 -6.18 12.61 -20.20
CA ASP A 235 -5.17 13.24 -21.09
C ASP A 235 -3.75 12.66 -20.95
N TYR A 236 -3.64 11.34 -20.72
CA TYR A 236 -2.36 10.63 -20.82
C TYR A 236 -2.19 10.02 -22.22
N GLU A 237 -0.95 9.93 -22.66
CA GLU A 237 -0.57 9.12 -23.81
C GLU A 237 -0.16 7.71 -23.36
N LEU A 238 -0.35 6.70 -24.21
CA LEU A 238 0.00 5.30 -23.89
C LEU A 238 1.49 5.08 -23.58
N THR A 239 2.33 6.03 -23.95
CA THR A 239 3.76 6.03 -23.71
C THR A 239 4.16 6.73 -22.42
N ASP A 240 3.19 7.30 -21.70
CA ASP A 240 3.47 7.98 -20.44
C ASP A 240 3.83 6.99 -19.33
N THR A 241 4.61 7.51 -18.41
CA THR A 241 4.95 6.84 -17.16
C THR A 241 4.02 7.35 -16.07
N VAL A 242 3.40 6.43 -15.33
CA VAL A 242 2.44 6.72 -14.25
C VAL A 242 2.86 6.03 -12.97
N GLY A 243 2.35 6.50 -11.84
CA GLY A 243 2.47 5.77 -10.57
C GLY A 243 1.69 4.47 -10.62
N ILE A 244 2.37 3.34 -10.47
CA ILE A 244 1.76 2.01 -10.58
C ILE A 244 1.54 1.33 -9.23
N SER A 245 2.09 1.88 -8.14
CA SER A 245 1.90 1.31 -6.81
C SER A 245 2.01 2.36 -5.70
N TYR A 246 1.37 2.08 -4.57
CA TYR A 246 1.39 2.81 -3.30
C TYR A 246 1.26 4.33 -3.45
N LEU A 247 2.09 5.17 -2.77
CA LEU A 247 1.92 6.63 -2.78
C LEU A 247 2.03 7.22 -4.18
N GLU A 248 2.95 6.73 -5.01
CA GLU A 248 3.06 7.17 -6.42
C GLU A 248 1.75 6.96 -7.20
N ASN A 249 1.01 5.86 -6.92
CA ASN A 249 -0.26 5.57 -7.56
C ASN A 249 -1.43 6.34 -6.91
N VAL A 250 -1.48 6.38 -5.57
CA VAL A 250 -2.57 7.06 -4.85
C VAL A 250 -2.61 8.56 -5.16
N TYR A 251 -1.43 9.18 -5.26
CA TYR A 251 -1.29 10.61 -5.49
C TYR A 251 -0.90 10.95 -6.93
N GLU A 252 -1.08 10.03 -7.90
CA GLU A 252 -0.74 10.23 -9.31
C GLU A 252 -1.30 11.53 -9.88
N ASP A 253 -2.57 11.85 -9.61
CA ASP A 253 -3.23 13.05 -10.14
C ASP A 253 -2.57 14.37 -9.69
N TYR A 254 -1.86 14.34 -8.58
CA TYR A 254 -1.10 15.49 -8.06
C TYR A 254 0.37 15.45 -8.45
N LEU A 255 0.98 14.25 -8.37
CA LEU A 255 2.40 14.07 -8.63
C LEU A 255 2.76 14.17 -10.11
N ARG A 256 1.82 13.92 -11.04
CA ARG A 256 2.12 14.01 -12.48
C ARG A 256 2.49 15.42 -12.89
N GLY A 257 3.53 15.57 -13.69
CA GLY A 257 3.79 16.80 -14.42
C GLY A 257 2.88 16.93 -15.65
N LYS A 258 2.49 18.13 -16.00
CA LYS A 258 1.76 18.41 -17.24
C LYS A 258 2.73 18.70 -18.36
N LYS A 259 2.55 18.02 -19.48
CA LYS A 259 3.31 18.26 -20.70
C LYS A 259 2.90 19.57 -21.35
N ALA A 260 3.83 20.23 -22.04
CA ALA A 260 3.47 21.28 -22.96
C ALA A 260 2.53 20.75 -24.06
N LYS A 261 1.50 21.50 -24.41
CA LYS A 261 0.53 21.16 -25.45
C LYS A 261 0.66 22.10 -26.64
N TYR A 262 0.82 21.53 -27.81
CA TYR A 262 0.96 22.25 -29.05
C TYR A 262 -0.18 21.93 -30.01
N LYS A 263 -0.64 22.93 -30.74
CA LYS A 263 -1.54 22.77 -31.89
C LYS A 263 -0.71 22.65 -33.17
N VAL A 264 -1.03 21.66 -33.98
CA VAL A 264 -0.39 21.50 -35.32
C VAL A 264 -1.19 22.30 -36.34
N GLY A 265 -0.56 23.28 -36.96
CA GLY A 265 -1.11 24.04 -38.06
C GLY A 265 -1.19 23.21 -39.36
N SER A 266 -1.93 23.73 -40.35
CA SER A 266 -2.04 23.09 -41.67
C SER A 266 -0.72 22.99 -42.44
N ASP A 267 0.22 23.85 -42.10
CA ASP A 267 1.60 23.92 -42.62
C ASP A 267 2.60 23.13 -41.74
N TYR A 268 2.09 22.34 -40.77
CA TYR A 268 2.87 21.60 -39.76
C TYR A 268 3.61 22.48 -38.74
N THR A 269 3.32 23.77 -38.65
CA THR A 269 3.85 24.63 -37.58
C THR A 269 3.24 24.21 -36.23
N LEU A 270 4.07 24.28 -35.18
CA LEU A 270 3.63 24.00 -33.81
C LEU A 270 3.37 25.33 -33.08
N THR A 271 2.13 25.53 -32.64
CA THR A 271 1.76 26.67 -31.81
C THR A 271 1.58 26.18 -30.38
N LEU A 272 2.38 26.71 -29.44
CA LEU A 272 2.27 26.41 -28.02
C LEU A 272 0.91 26.90 -27.50
N LEU A 273 0.14 26.01 -26.86
CA LEU A 273 -1.13 26.33 -26.21
C LEU A 273 -1.01 26.35 -24.69
N GLU A 274 -0.32 25.37 -24.14
CA GLU A 274 -0.09 25.22 -22.70
C GLU A 274 1.38 24.92 -22.46
N GLU A 275 1.98 25.63 -21.50
CA GLU A 275 3.35 25.38 -21.05
C GLU A 275 3.44 24.11 -20.21
N GLU A 276 4.62 23.51 -20.18
CA GLU A 276 4.86 22.39 -19.26
C GLU A 276 4.82 22.87 -17.81
N GLN A 277 4.31 22.02 -16.93
CA GLN A 277 4.22 22.31 -15.50
C GLN A 277 4.76 21.11 -14.71
N LYS A 278 5.67 21.35 -13.77
CA LYS A 278 6.10 20.37 -12.79
C LYS A 278 4.88 19.85 -12.00
N GLY A 279 4.88 18.59 -11.61
CA GLY A 279 3.88 18.02 -10.68
C GLY A 279 3.98 18.64 -9.28
N ASN A 280 2.91 18.53 -8.52
CA ASN A 280 2.81 19.09 -7.17
C ASN A 280 3.60 18.25 -6.16
N ASP A 281 4.24 18.90 -5.20
CA ASP A 281 5.03 18.23 -4.19
C ASP A 281 4.11 17.61 -3.10
N LEU A 282 4.37 16.35 -2.75
CA LEU A 282 3.67 15.61 -1.70
C LEU A 282 4.50 15.66 -0.42
N ILE A 283 3.99 16.32 0.60
CA ILE A 283 4.61 16.38 1.92
C ILE A 283 3.97 15.29 2.80
N LEU A 284 4.79 14.40 3.31
CA LEU A 284 4.38 13.33 4.22
C LEU A 284 4.44 13.78 5.68
N SER A 285 3.68 13.13 6.53
CA SER A 285 3.78 13.27 7.98
C SER A 285 4.98 12.52 8.58
N ILE A 286 5.64 11.69 7.81
CA ILE A 286 6.86 10.96 8.16
C ILE A 286 7.97 11.94 8.54
N ASP A 287 8.68 11.65 9.63
CA ASP A 287 9.95 12.25 9.97
C ASP A 287 11.06 11.26 9.58
N ILE A 288 11.91 11.64 8.62
CA ILE A 288 12.89 10.70 8.05
C ILE A 288 13.97 10.31 9.06
N ASP A 289 14.34 11.19 9.97
CA ASP A 289 15.35 10.88 11.00
C ASP A 289 14.78 9.88 12.02
N MET A 290 13.50 10.05 12.39
CA MET A 290 12.77 9.08 13.21
C MET A 290 12.61 7.74 12.51
N GLN A 291 12.30 7.73 11.22
CA GLN A 291 12.17 6.52 10.40
C GLN A 291 13.49 5.74 10.35
N ILE A 292 14.59 6.40 9.99
CA ILE A 292 15.92 5.77 9.91
C ILE A 292 16.32 5.21 11.28
N LYS A 293 16.15 5.99 12.35
CA LYS A 293 16.49 5.52 13.68
C LYS A 293 15.65 4.33 14.12
N THR A 294 14.38 4.31 13.76
CA THR A 294 13.50 3.18 14.02
C THR A 294 13.98 1.92 13.30
N GLU A 295 14.35 2.03 12.01
CA GLU A 295 14.90 0.91 11.23
C GLU A 295 16.23 0.39 11.81
N GLU A 296 17.15 1.28 12.20
CA GLU A 296 18.41 0.92 12.85
C GLU A 296 18.16 0.10 14.12
N ILE A 297 17.26 0.57 14.98
CA ILE A 297 16.91 -0.16 16.22
C ILE A 297 16.37 -1.55 15.90
N LEU A 298 15.50 -1.70 14.90
CA LEU A 298 14.98 -3.01 14.50
C LEU A 298 16.10 -3.93 13.99
N LYS A 299 16.96 -3.44 13.10
CA LYS A 299 18.11 -4.19 12.54
C LYS A 299 19.06 -4.66 13.65
N ASP A 300 19.42 -3.76 14.55
CA ASP A 300 20.32 -4.07 15.68
C ASP A 300 19.77 -5.17 16.59
N LYS A 301 18.46 -5.12 16.89
CA LYS A 301 17.85 -6.12 17.80
C LYS A 301 17.66 -7.47 17.12
N LEU A 302 17.39 -7.52 15.81
CA LEU A 302 17.36 -8.75 15.04
C LEU A 302 18.73 -9.44 15.02
N ILE A 303 19.81 -8.69 14.78
CA ILE A 303 21.19 -9.22 14.85
C ILE A 303 21.54 -9.66 16.26
N LEU A 304 21.21 -8.84 17.27
CA LEU A 304 21.48 -9.15 18.66
C LEU A 304 20.79 -10.46 19.09
N ALA A 305 19.55 -10.67 18.66
CA ALA A 305 18.78 -11.86 19.01
C ALA A 305 19.44 -13.16 18.54
N LYS A 306 20.15 -13.17 17.41
CA LYS A 306 20.90 -14.34 16.91
C LYS A 306 21.97 -14.88 17.89
N LYS A 307 22.42 -14.05 18.83
CA LYS A 307 23.39 -14.46 19.86
C LYS A 307 22.79 -15.36 20.95
N TYR A 308 21.45 -15.52 20.94
CA TYR A 308 20.71 -16.29 21.92
C TYR A 308 20.10 -17.52 21.27
N GLY A 309 20.04 -18.64 22.00
CA GLY A 309 19.38 -19.84 21.50
C GLY A 309 17.87 -19.70 21.37
N ASN A 310 17.25 -20.57 20.57
CA ASN A 310 15.79 -20.63 20.33
C ASN A 310 15.19 -19.39 19.65
N THR A 311 15.96 -18.68 18.82
CA THR A 311 15.56 -17.46 18.10
C THR A 311 15.60 -17.60 16.59
N GLU A 312 15.75 -18.80 16.06
CA GLU A 312 15.89 -19.07 14.61
C GLU A 312 14.71 -18.55 13.79
N TYR A 313 13.52 -18.48 14.37
CA TYR A 313 12.31 -17.96 13.71
C TYR A 313 12.07 -16.46 13.93
N PHE A 314 12.89 -15.80 14.74
CA PHE A 314 12.82 -14.35 14.94
C PHE A 314 13.52 -13.63 13.79
N LYS A 315 12.84 -13.54 12.65
CA LYS A 315 13.34 -12.90 11.43
C LYS A 315 12.68 -11.55 11.15
N ASP A 316 11.47 -11.31 11.62
CA ASP A 316 10.66 -10.12 11.33
C ASP A 316 10.51 -9.24 12.57
N SER A 317 10.56 -7.93 12.38
CA SER A 317 10.28 -6.96 13.44
C SER A 317 9.61 -5.71 12.86
N TYR A 318 8.61 -5.19 13.58
CA TYR A 318 7.79 -4.04 13.17
C TYR A 318 7.79 -2.98 14.25
N ALA A 319 7.87 -1.71 13.83
CA ALA A 319 7.69 -0.57 14.73
C ALA A 319 6.99 0.57 13.99
N LEU A 320 5.97 1.16 14.64
CA LEU A 320 5.21 2.28 14.13
C LEU A 320 5.15 3.38 15.18
N VAL A 321 5.19 4.62 14.72
CA VAL A 321 5.01 5.82 15.54
C VAL A 321 4.00 6.72 14.86
N SER A 322 3.04 7.25 15.62
CA SER A 322 2.08 8.25 15.10
C SER A 322 1.80 9.34 16.13
N ASP A 323 1.27 10.44 15.66
CA ASP A 323 0.59 11.43 16.50
C ASP A 323 -0.86 10.93 16.74
N PRO A 324 -1.24 10.61 17.98
CA PRO A 324 -2.56 10.09 18.29
C PRO A 324 -3.69 11.12 18.13
N LEU A 325 -3.38 12.42 18.14
CA LEU A 325 -4.36 13.50 18.06
C LEU A 325 -4.79 13.76 16.61
N THR A 326 -3.88 13.50 15.66
CA THR A 326 -4.12 13.78 14.24
C THR A 326 -4.24 12.52 13.38
N GLY A 327 -3.75 11.37 13.86
CA GLY A 327 -3.63 10.14 13.09
C GLY A 327 -2.44 10.13 12.12
N SER A 328 -1.60 11.16 12.15
CA SER A 328 -0.41 11.31 11.30
C SER A 328 0.66 10.29 11.65
N ILE A 329 1.10 9.49 10.68
CA ILE A 329 2.14 8.48 10.87
C ILE A 329 3.50 9.17 10.77
N LYS A 330 4.33 9.04 11.82
CA LYS A 330 5.67 9.63 11.92
C LYS A 330 6.78 8.67 11.51
N ALA A 331 6.58 7.37 11.75
CA ALA A 331 7.43 6.30 11.26
C ALA A 331 6.61 5.03 11.04
N ILE A 332 6.95 4.28 9.99
CA ILE A 332 6.34 2.99 9.64
C ILE A 332 7.43 2.04 9.15
N SER A 333 7.92 1.19 10.04
CA SER A 333 9.05 0.31 9.77
C SER A 333 8.65 -1.16 9.88
N GLY A 334 9.19 -1.96 8.98
CA GLY A 334 9.13 -3.41 9.04
C GLY A 334 10.41 -3.96 8.44
N ILE A 335 11.18 -4.71 9.22
CA ILE A 335 12.49 -5.23 8.81
C ILE A 335 12.50 -6.75 8.94
N ARG A 336 12.99 -7.41 7.90
CA ARG A 336 13.31 -8.84 7.90
C ARG A 336 14.81 -9.03 7.85
N LEU A 337 15.31 -9.90 8.71
CA LEU A 337 16.66 -10.43 8.66
C LEU A 337 16.67 -11.71 7.84
N ASN A 338 17.32 -11.68 6.69
CA ASN A 338 17.46 -12.82 5.78
C ASN A 338 18.50 -13.84 6.28
N ASP A 339 18.49 -15.04 5.71
CA ASP A 339 19.40 -16.12 6.13
C ASP A 339 20.87 -15.81 5.80
N ASP A 340 21.12 -15.00 4.79
CA ASP A 340 22.45 -14.49 4.40
C ASP A 340 22.93 -13.28 5.22
N ASN A 341 22.20 -12.91 6.27
CA ASN A 341 22.41 -11.74 7.14
C ASN A 341 22.17 -10.38 6.47
N THR A 342 21.61 -10.33 5.30
CA THR A 342 21.09 -9.07 4.71
C THR A 342 19.74 -8.70 5.33
N PHE A 343 19.30 -7.46 5.09
CA PHE A 343 17.98 -7.00 5.52
C PHE A 343 17.09 -6.72 4.33
N SER A 344 15.80 -7.02 4.50
CA SER A 344 14.74 -6.64 3.55
C SER A 344 13.75 -5.70 4.23
N ASP A 345 13.33 -4.67 3.50
CA ASP A 345 12.17 -3.84 3.88
C ASP A 345 10.88 -4.63 3.69
N ILE A 346 10.16 -4.84 4.78
CA ILE A 346 8.84 -5.45 4.83
C ILE A 346 7.80 -4.51 5.45
N SER A 347 8.01 -3.20 5.35
CA SER A 347 7.13 -2.16 5.94
C SER A 347 5.67 -2.28 5.50
N LEU A 348 5.41 -2.77 4.28
CA LEU A 348 4.05 -3.03 3.79
C LEU A 348 3.30 -4.11 4.58
N ASN A 349 4.01 -5.00 5.28
CA ASN A 349 3.35 -5.97 6.16
C ASN A 349 2.63 -5.30 7.33
N ASN A 350 2.95 -4.04 7.65
CA ASN A 350 2.21 -3.28 8.65
C ASN A 350 0.73 -3.09 8.30
N ILE A 351 0.38 -3.12 7.01
CA ILE A 351 -0.99 -2.90 6.52
C ILE A 351 -1.65 -4.15 5.93
N ASN A 352 -0.90 -5.23 5.67
CA ASN A 352 -1.44 -6.39 4.97
C ASN A 352 -1.17 -7.74 5.64
N LYS A 353 -0.40 -7.80 6.74
CA LYS A 353 -0.14 -9.01 7.51
C LYS A 353 -0.57 -8.85 8.96
N SER A 354 -1.24 -9.84 9.50
CA SER A 354 -1.83 -9.78 10.83
C SER A 354 -1.23 -10.80 11.79
N TYR A 355 -1.26 -10.43 13.08
CA TYR A 355 -0.66 -11.21 14.17
C TYR A 355 -1.61 -11.29 15.37
N THR A 356 -1.51 -12.35 16.16
CA THR A 356 -2.10 -12.36 17.49
C THR A 356 -1.30 -11.41 18.39
N ILE A 357 -1.98 -10.47 19.05
CA ILE A 357 -1.33 -9.44 19.88
C ILE A 357 -1.36 -9.75 21.38
N GLY A 358 -2.02 -10.85 21.75
CA GLY A 358 -2.11 -11.29 23.13
C GLY A 358 -2.63 -10.19 24.06
N SER A 359 -2.04 -10.11 25.23
CA SER A 359 -2.48 -9.20 26.29
C SER A 359 -2.48 -7.70 25.95
N ALA A 360 -1.98 -7.29 24.78
CA ALA A 360 -2.08 -5.90 24.33
C ALA A 360 -3.54 -5.45 24.16
N VAL A 361 -4.47 -6.36 23.84
CA VAL A 361 -5.90 -6.09 23.66
C VAL A 361 -6.65 -5.81 24.97
N LYS A 362 -6.07 -6.12 26.13
CA LYS A 362 -6.79 -6.14 27.42
C LYS A 362 -7.40 -4.81 27.85
N GLY A 363 -6.88 -3.68 27.37
CA GLY A 363 -7.55 -2.39 27.55
C GLY A 363 -8.96 -2.37 26.95
N ALA A 364 -9.09 -2.88 25.72
CA ALA A 364 -10.41 -2.99 25.06
C ALA A 364 -11.29 -4.06 25.74
N THR A 365 -10.72 -5.13 26.30
CA THR A 365 -11.51 -6.10 27.09
C THR A 365 -12.07 -5.48 28.37
N ILE A 366 -11.30 -4.64 29.08
CA ILE A 366 -11.81 -3.86 30.24
C ILE A 366 -12.95 -2.93 29.79
N ALA A 367 -12.82 -2.32 28.61
CA ALA A 367 -13.89 -1.49 28.01
C ALA A 367 -15.19 -2.29 27.80
N VAL A 368 -15.10 -3.55 27.32
CA VAL A 368 -16.28 -4.47 27.29
C VAL A 368 -16.88 -4.62 28.68
N GLY A 369 -16.05 -4.81 29.68
CA GLY A 369 -16.49 -4.93 31.09
C GLY A 369 -17.28 -3.71 31.57
N TYR A 370 -16.83 -2.50 31.28
CA TYR A 370 -17.52 -1.26 31.63
C TYR A 370 -18.78 -1.04 30.80
N LYS A 371 -18.67 -1.16 29.47
CA LYS A 371 -19.79 -0.94 28.54
C LYS A 371 -21.04 -1.75 28.90
N TYR A 372 -20.84 -3.01 29.23
CA TYR A 372 -21.94 -3.93 29.58
C TYR A 372 -22.16 -4.03 31.09
N LYS A 373 -21.53 -3.18 31.92
CA LYS A 373 -21.65 -3.14 33.39
C LYS A 373 -21.36 -4.50 34.05
N LEU A 374 -20.36 -5.22 33.53
CA LEU A 374 -19.96 -6.56 34.02
C LEU A 374 -18.94 -6.46 35.16
N ILE A 375 -18.29 -5.34 35.30
CA ILE A 375 -17.32 -5.03 36.33
C ILE A 375 -17.65 -3.69 36.99
N GLU A 376 -17.22 -3.55 38.26
CA GLU A 376 -17.34 -2.32 39.03
C GLU A 376 -15.91 -1.77 39.24
N PRO A 377 -15.70 -0.45 38.99
CA PRO A 377 -14.39 0.18 39.21
C PRO A 377 -13.85 -0.07 40.62
N GLY A 378 -12.60 -0.51 40.72
CA GLY A 378 -11.91 -0.76 41.99
C GLY A 378 -12.32 -2.04 42.73
N LYS A 379 -13.31 -2.78 42.26
CA LYS A 379 -13.76 -4.01 42.92
C LYS A 379 -12.76 -5.15 42.76
N TYR A 380 -12.28 -5.69 43.87
CA TYR A 380 -11.33 -6.80 43.88
C TYR A 380 -11.98 -8.16 43.69
N ILE A 381 -11.32 -9.01 42.91
CA ILE A 381 -11.55 -10.44 42.82
C ILE A 381 -10.26 -11.21 43.10
N ASN A 382 -10.34 -12.46 43.56
CA ASN A 382 -9.16 -13.31 43.71
C ASN A 382 -8.81 -13.92 42.36
N ASP A 383 -7.61 -13.60 41.83
CA ASP A 383 -7.08 -14.22 40.61
C ASP A 383 -6.89 -15.73 40.83
N SER A 384 -7.39 -16.50 39.92
CA SER A 384 -7.41 -17.96 39.98
C SER A 384 -7.35 -18.57 38.57
N CYS A 385 -7.72 -19.84 38.45
CA CYS A 385 -7.82 -20.49 37.16
C CYS A 385 -9.30 -20.72 36.78
N VAL A 386 -9.61 -20.70 35.50
CA VAL A 386 -10.91 -21.07 34.96
C VAL A 386 -10.83 -22.49 34.43
N LYS A 387 -11.78 -23.34 34.84
CA LYS A 387 -11.97 -24.66 34.30
C LYS A 387 -13.41 -24.76 33.77
N LEU A 388 -13.55 -24.82 32.46
CA LEU A 388 -14.82 -25.13 31.79
C LEU A 388 -14.93 -26.61 31.46
N LEU A 389 -16.16 -27.07 31.19
CA LEU A 389 -16.40 -28.46 30.80
C LEU A 389 -15.67 -28.76 29.46
N PHE A 390 -14.92 -29.83 29.42
CA PHE A 390 -14.11 -30.29 28.28
C PHE A 390 -13.01 -29.33 27.78
N VAL A 391 -12.73 -28.28 28.53
CA VAL A 391 -11.67 -27.32 28.19
C VAL A 391 -10.50 -27.52 29.15
N PRO A 392 -9.22 -27.48 28.68
CA PRO A 392 -8.07 -27.41 29.57
C PRO A 392 -8.17 -26.23 30.52
N GLN A 393 -7.63 -26.38 31.73
CA GLN A 393 -7.61 -25.30 32.71
C GLN A 393 -6.79 -24.11 32.19
N LYS A 394 -7.37 -22.91 32.32
CA LYS A 394 -6.74 -21.64 31.88
C LYS A 394 -6.44 -20.75 33.09
N CYS A 395 -5.21 -20.29 33.22
CA CYS A 395 -4.74 -19.50 34.34
C CYS A 395 -4.04 -18.21 33.89
N SER A 396 -3.82 -17.29 34.82
CA SER A 396 -2.84 -16.23 34.68
C SER A 396 -1.41 -16.84 34.71
N PHE A 397 -0.40 -16.13 34.19
CA PHE A 397 0.97 -16.64 34.08
C PHE A 397 1.64 -16.88 35.45
N LYS A 398 1.12 -16.29 36.52
CA LYS A 398 1.50 -16.51 37.91
C LYS A 398 0.31 -16.28 38.83
N LYS A 399 0.41 -16.66 40.09
CA LYS A 399 -0.59 -16.34 41.11
C LYS A 399 -0.50 -14.85 41.45
N LEU A 400 -1.57 -14.08 41.23
CA LEU A 400 -1.62 -12.63 41.39
C LEU A 400 -2.28 -12.19 42.73
N GLY A 401 -3.02 -13.09 43.37
CA GLY A 401 -3.80 -12.75 44.56
C GLY A 401 -5.04 -11.91 44.24
N LYS A 402 -5.35 -10.90 45.04
CA LYS A 402 -6.47 -9.98 44.81
C LYS A 402 -6.12 -8.97 43.72
N VAL A 403 -6.94 -8.87 42.71
CA VAL A 403 -6.80 -7.91 41.59
C VAL A 403 -8.11 -7.18 41.38
N ASN A 404 -8.04 -5.90 41.06
CA ASN A 404 -9.12 -5.08 40.53
C ASN A 404 -8.86 -4.74 39.06
N ASP A 405 -9.67 -3.93 38.41
CA ASP A 405 -9.54 -3.50 37.03
C ASP A 405 -8.16 -2.87 36.70
N LEU A 406 -7.61 -2.02 37.57
CA LEU A 406 -6.30 -1.39 37.39
C LEU A 406 -5.18 -2.42 37.55
N THR A 407 -5.16 -3.16 38.64
CA THR A 407 -4.12 -4.15 38.92
C THR A 407 -4.21 -5.39 38.04
N ALA A 408 -5.37 -5.69 37.48
CA ALA A 408 -5.54 -6.70 36.44
C ALA A 408 -4.88 -6.28 35.12
N LEU A 409 -4.91 -4.99 34.74
CA LEU A 409 -4.14 -4.46 33.59
C LEU A 409 -2.66 -4.45 33.90
N SER A 410 -2.23 -3.89 35.06
CA SER A 410 -0.82 -3.74 35.39
C SER A 410 -0.10 -5.08 35.50
N ASN A 411 -0.71 -6.08 36.09
CA ASN A 411 -0.19 -7.45 36.21
C ASN A 411 -0.62 -8.40 35.10
N SER A 412 -1.36 -7.89 34.10
CA SER A 412 -1.82 -8.67 32.96
C SER A 412 -2.60 -9.93 33.32
N SER A 413 -3.53 -9.86 34.31
CA SER A 413 -4.37 -10.99 34.74
C SER A 413 -5.20 -11.53 33.56
N ASN A 414 -5.08 -12.82 33.27
CA ASN A 414 -5.97 -13.51 32.33
C ASN A 414 -7.32 -13.82 32.99
N TYR A 415 -7.27 -14.22 34.26
CA TYR A 415 -8.48 -14.58 35.00
C TYR A 415 -9.49 -13.45 35.05
N TYR A 416 -9.05 -12.21 35.28
CA TYR A 416 -9.93 -11.04 35.28
C TYR A 416 -10.65 -10.87 33.94
N GLN A 417 -9.92 -11.04 32.83
CA GLN A 417 -10.49 -10.94 31.47
C GLN A 417 -11.46 -12.10 31.19
N TYR A 418 -11.14 -13.30 31.63
CA TYR A 418 -12.07 -14.45 31.52
C TYR A 418 -13.36 -14.21 32.29
N MET A 419 -13.31 -13.57 33.47
CA MET A 419 -14.51 -13.23 34.24
C MET A 419 -15.40 -12.22 33.47
N ILE A 420 -14.82 -11.27 32.75
CA ILE A 420 -15.56 -10.36 31.86
C ILE A 420 -16.25 -11.17 30.77
N ALA A 421 -15.54 -12.09 30.09
CA ALA A 421 -16.09 -12.92 29.05
C ALA A 421 -17.22 -13.85 29.55
N ILE A 422 -17.06 -14.46 30.71
CA ILE A 422 -18.07 -15.32 31.33
C ILE A 422 -19.32 -14.50 31.70
N LYS A 423 -19.16 -13.36 32.34
CA LYS A 423 -20.29 -12.50 32.72
C LYS A 423 -21.02 -11.93 31.51
N LEU A 424 -20.33 -11.69 30.38
CA LEU A 424 -20.96 -11.26 29.14
C LEU A 424 -21.97 -12.27 28.61
N THR A 425 -21.79 -13.57 28.90
CA THR A 425 -22.76 -14.62 28.56
C THR A 425 -23.94 -14.70 29.54
N GLY A 426 -24.00 -13.82 30.54
CA GLY A 426 -25.03 -13.84 31.61
C GLY A 426 -24.77 -14.85 32.72
N ASN A 427 -23.62 -15.52 32.71
CA ASN A 427 -23.28 -16.56 33.67
C ASN A 427 -22.44 -16.05 34.86
N THR A 428 -22.59 -16.70 36.00
CA THR A 428 -21.65 -16.64 37.12
C THR A 428 -20.76 -17.86 37.09
N TYR A 429 -19.44 -17.67 37.18
CA TYR A 429 -18.47 -18.73 37.06
C TYR A 429 -18.63 -19.78 38.19
N THR A 430 -18.71 -21.04 37.79
CA THR A 430 -18.54 -22.22 38.65
C THR A 430 -17.60 -23.21 37.95
N PRO A 431 -16.72 -23.93 38.68
CA PRO A 431 -15.83 -24.90 38.07
C PRO A 431 -16.58 -25.98 37.28
N ASN A 432 -16.02 -26.37 36.13
CA ASN A 432 -16.57 -27.35 35.16
C ASN A 432 -17.93 -26.95 34.54
N MET A 433 -18.35 -25.70 34.62
CA MET A 433 -19.55 -25.23 33.93
C MET A 433 -19.38 -25.27 32.41
N LYS A 434 -20.51 -25.35 31.69
CA LYS A 434 -20.61 -25.05 30.27
C LYS A 434 -21.03 -23.60 30.10
N LEU A 435 -20.30 -22.85 29.27
CA LEU A 435 -20.52 -21.41 29.12
C LEU A 435 -21.66 -21.09 28.14
N ASN A 436 -21.85 -21.93 27.11
CA ASN A 436 -22.81 -21.75 26.02
C ASN A 436 -22.56 -20.43 25.25
N ALA A 437 -21.32 -20.18 24.86
CA ALA A 437 -20.95 -19.03 24.07
C ALA A 437 -21.69 -19.05 22.72
N THR A 438 -22.17 -17.88 22.28
CA THR A 438 -22.94 -17.71 21.05
C THR A 438 -22.27 -16.69 20.13
N LYS A 439 -22.66 -16.62 18.85
CA LYS A 439 -22.21 -15.59 17.90
C LYS A 439 -22.43 -14.18 18.43
N GLU A 440 -23.52 -13.94 19.15
CA GLU A 440 -23.85 -12.63 19.71
C GLU A 440 -22.83 -12.18 20.78
N HIS A 441 -22.29 -13.08 21.58
CA HIS A 441 -21.26 -12.77 22.58
C HIS A 441 -19.95 -12.37 21.89
N PHE A 442 -19.54 -13.09 20.84
CA PHE A 442 -18.36 -12.71 20.02
C PHE A 442 -18.59 -11.38 19.32
N LYS A 443 -19.80 -11.14 18.78
CA LYS A 443 -20.16 -9.89 18.12
C LYS A 443 -20.03 -8.71 19.08
N LYS A 444 -20.59 -8.77 20.29
CA LYS A 444 -20.48 -7.72 21.31
C LYS A 444 -19.01 -7.38 21.64
N TYR A 445 -18.15 -8.39 21.75
CA TYR A 445 -16.71 -8.17 21.92
C TYR A 445 -16.11 -7.43 20.74
N ARG A 446 -16.36 -7.92 19.53
CA ARG A 446 -15.79 -7.38 18.30
C ARG A 446 -16.29 -5.96 17.98
N GLU A 447 -17.53 -5.65 18.31
CA GLU A 447 -18.07 -4.28 18.19
C GLU A 447 -17.27 -3.30 19.05
N MET A 448 -16.96 -3.66 20.29
CA MET A 448 -16.10 -2.84 21.14
C MET A 448 -14.68 -2.75 20.60
N LEU A 449 -14.07 -3.87 20.19
CA LEU A 449 -12.75 -3.89 19.57
C LEU A 449 -12.69 -3.00 18.32
N SER A 450 -13.72 -3.06 17.47
CA SER A 450 -13.85 -2.25 16.25
C SER A 450 -14.02 -0.77 16.55
N SER A 451 -14.68 -0.40 17.64
CA SER A 451 -14.81 1.01 18.04
C SER A 451 -13.45 1.65 18.36
N PHE A 452 -12.47 0.84 18.74
CA PHE A 452 -11.09 1.24 18.93
C PHE A 452 -10.22 1.11 17.65
N GLY A 453 -10.70 0.44 16.59
CA GLY A 453 -9.95 0.26 15.34
C GLY A 453 -9.42 -1.17 15.10
N LEU A 454 -9.69 -2.13 15.97
CA LEU A 454 -9.28 -3.54 15.79
C LEU A 454 -10.30 -4.32 14.96
N GLY A 455 -9.86 -5.04 13.92
CA GLY A 455 -10.70 -5.82 13.02
C GLY A 455 -11.43 -4.99 11.96
N VAL A 456 -11.04 -3.75 11.74
CA VAL A 456 -11.60 -2.83 10.73
C VAL A 456 -10.50 -2.01 10.06
N LYS A 457 -10.73 -1.58 8.82
CA LYS A 457 -9.77 -0.73 8.10
C LYS A 457 -9.51 0.58 8.85
N THR A 458 -8.26 0.99 8.90
CA THR A 458 -7.84 2.24 9.56
C THR A 458 -8.10 3.46 8.69
N GLY A 459 -8.25 3.24 7.37
CA GLY A 459 -8.43 4.30 6.39
C GLY A 459 -7.12 4.96 5.95
N ILE A 460 -5.97 4.32 6.24
CA ILE A 460 -4.67 4.81 5.77
C ILE A 460 -4.68 5.03 4.25
N ASP A 461 -3.99 6.06 3.81
CA ASP A 461 -3.84 6.47 2.41
C ASP A 461 -2.86 5.59 1.61
N LEU A 462 -2.93 4.29 1.85
CA LEU A 462 -2.23 3.26 1.07
C LEU A 462 -3.23 2.24 0.50
N PRO A 463 -3.03 1.77 -0.72
CA PRO A 463 -3.88 0.74 -1.30
C PRO A 463 -3.61 -0.63 -0.65
N ASN A 464 -4.57 -1.54 -0.82
CA ASN A 464 -4.46 -2.94 -0.38
C ASN A 464 -4.38 -3.13 1.14
N GLU A 465 -4.84 -2.15 1.93
CA GLU A 465 -5.01 -2.33 3.37
C GLU A 465 -5.91 -3.56 3.64
N GLN A 466 -5.40 -4.48 4.45
CA GLN A 466 -6.13 -5.64 4.95
C GLN A 466 -6.52 -5.42 6.41
N THR A 467 -7.55 -6.10 6.84
CA THR A 467 -7.88 -6.22 8.27
C THR A 467 -7.28 -7.51 8.82
N GLY A 468 -7.22 -7.59 10.15
CA GLY A 468 -6.92 -8.84 10.81
C GLY A 468 -7.93 -9.95 10.52
N ILE A 469 -7.59 -11.17 10.88
CA ILE A 469 -8.42 -12.34 10.66
C ILE A 469 -9.31 -12.56 11.88
N MET A 470 -10.62 -12.52 11.69
CA MET A 470 -11.59 -12.89 12.70
C MET A 470 -11.83 -14.39 12.68
N GLY A 471 -11.64 -15.06 13.81
CA GLY A 471 -11.92 -16.49 13.98
C GLY A 471 -13.40 -16.80 13.73
N LYS A 472 -13.69 -17.86 12.98
CA LYS A 472 -15.06 -18.22 12.57
C LYS A 472 -15.73 -19.20 13.54
N THR A 473 -14.96 -19.99 14.27
CA THR A 473 -15.46 -21.02 15.20
C THR A 473 -16.01 -20.37 16.47
N ILE A 474 -17.17 -20.82 16.90
CA ILE A 474 -17.82 -20.38 18.14
C ILE A 474 -17.69 -21.50 19.16
N ALA A 475 -16.92 -21.26 20.21
CA ALA A 475 -16.73 -22.20 21.31
C ALA A 475 -16.46 -21.46 22.62
N ASP A 476 -16.72 -22.11 23.74
CA ASP A 476 -16.61 -21.53 25.08
C ASP A 476 -15.19 -21.07 25.40
N ASP A 477 -14.18 -21.87 25.06
CA ASP A 477 -12.78 -21.58 25.28
C ASP A 477 -12.24 -20.49 24.32
N LEU A 478 -12.81 -20.40 23.12
CA LEU A 478 -12.42 -19.38 22.15
C LEU A 478 -12.93 -17.98 22.52
N LEU A 479 -14.08 -17.88 23.22
CA LEU A 479 -14.52 -16.61 23.79
C LEU A 479 -13.54 -16.14 24.90
N LEU A 480 -13.05 -17.06 25.73
CA LEU A 480 -12.01 -16.73 26.70
C LEU A 480 -10.70 -16.30 25.99
N ASN A 481 -10.30 -17.02 24.94
CA ASN A 481 -9.11 -16.66 24.17
C ASN A 481 -9.25 -15.30 23.49
N LEU A 482 -10.41 -14.95 22.95
CA LEU A 482 -10.70 -13.64 22.39
C LEU A 482 -10.46 -12.52 23.43
N SER A 483 -10.91 -12.73 24.67
CA SER A 483 -10.76 -11.73 25.74
C SER A 483 -9.32 -11.41 26.14
N ILE A 484 -8.36 -12.25 25.74
CA ILE A 484 -6.92 -12.07 26.02
C ILE A 484 -6.08 -11.90 24.74
N GLY A 485 -6.71 -11.75 23.57
CA GLY A 485 -6.04 -11.53 22.29
C GLY A 485 -5.35 -12.76 21.68
N GLN A 486 -5.89 -13.96 21.94
CA GLN A 486 -5.34 -15.24 21.47
C GLN A 486 -6.27 -15.95 20.48
N TYR A 487 -7.20 -15.23 19.84
CA TYR A 487 -8.16 -15.83 18.92
C TYR A 487 -8.24 -15.08 17.58
N ASP A 488 -8.51 -13.78 17.61
CA ASP A 488 -8.46 -12.94 16.42
C ASP A 488 -7.04 -12.40 16.22
N THR A 489 -6.67 -12.10 14.97
CA THR A 489 -5.39 -11.45 14.64
C THR A 489 -5.64 -10.02 14.19
N TYR A 490 -4.62 -9.16 14.27
CA TYR A 490 -4.69 -7.75 13.89
C TYR A 490 -3.42 -7.32 13.17
N THR A 491 -3.55 -6.42 12.20
CA THR A 491 -2.38 -5.82 11.55
C THR A 491 -1.70 -4.82 12.48
N PRO A 492 -0.39 -4.57 12.36
CA PRO A 492 0.30 -3.57 13.19
C PRO A 492 -0.34 -2.17 13.08
N ILE A 493 -0.88 -1.81 11.91
CA ILE A 493 -1.54 -0.51 11.71
C ILE A 493 -2.89 -0.43 12.48
N GLU A 494 -3.65 -1.52 12.56
CA GLU A 494 -4.86 -1.58 13.41
C GLU A 494 -4.50 -1.43 14.88
N VAL A 495 -3.40 -2.03 15.34
CA VAL A 495 -2.92 -1.89 16.73
C VAL A 495 -2.48 -0.44 17.01
N LEU A 496 -1.92 0.27 16.02
CA LEU A 496 -1.61 1.69 16.14
C LEU A 496 -2.88 2.55 16.27
N GLN A 497 -3.89 2.29 15.45
CA GLN A 497 -5.18 3.00 15.57
C GLN A 497 -5.87 2.70 16.90
N TYR A 498 -5.80 1.45 17.38
CA TYR A 498 -6.31 1.05 18.69
C TYR A 498 -5.69 1.88 19.82
N ILE A 499 -4.38 1.99 19.87
CA ILE A 499 -3.74 2.72 20.96
C ILE A 499 -3.96 4.24 20.86
N ASN A 500 -4.05 4.79 19.63
CA ASN A 500 -4.48 6.17 19.40
C ASN A 500 -5.89 6.41 19.96
N SER A 501 -6.79 5.44 19.75
CA SER A 501 -8.17 5.52 20.24
C SER A 501 -8.26 5.41 21.77
N VAL A 502 -7.39 4.62 22.39
CA VAL A 502 -7.27 4.59 23.86
C VAL A 502 -6.77 5.94 24.36
N ALA A 503 -5.74 6.51 23.72
CA ALA A 503 -5.15 7.79 24.12
C ALA A 503 -6.15 8.95 24.05
N THR A 504 -6.99 8.99 23.02
CA THR A 504 -7.84 10.16 22.69
C THR A 504 -9.33 9.99 22.96
N GLY A 505 -9.82 8.75 23.05
CA GLY A 505 -11.26 8.44 23.04
C GLY A 505 -11.90 8.54 21.66
N LYS A 506 -11.10 8.73 20.61
CA LYS A 506 -11.55 8.92 19.23
C LYS A 506 -10.77 7.99 18.31
N ARG A 507 -11.48 7.30 17.45
CA ARG A 507 -10.87 6.58 16.33
C ARG A 507 -10.67 7.55 15.18
N ILE A 508 -9.41 7.93 14.96
CA ILE A 508 -9.00 8.88 13.92
C ILE A 508 -8.42 8.09 12.76
N LYS A 509 -8.76 8.52 11.54
CA LYS A 509 -8.19 7.99 10.31
C LYS A 509 -6.67 8.19 10.29
N LEU A 510 -5.93 7.14 9.96
CA LEU A 510 -4.49 7.25 9.83
C LEU A 510 -4.10 7.79 8.45
N SER A 511 -3.03 8.57 8.38
CA SER A 511 -2.54 9.13 7.12
C SER A 511 -1.03 9.30 7.10
N LEU A 512 -0.46 9.09 5.92
CA LEU A 512 0.92 9.42 5.59
C LEU A 512 1.03 10.81 4.95
N MET A 513 0.03 11.25 4.19
CA MET A 513 0.00 12.58 3.59
C MET A 513 -0.29 13.64 4.65
N GLN A 514 0.52 14.68 4.67
CA GLN A 514 0.31 15.89 5.46
C GLN A 514 -0.30 16.99 4.61
N GLU A 515 0.32 17.32 3.47
CA GLU A 515 -0.16 18.33 2.55
C GLU A 515 0.37 18.10 1.12
N ILE A 516 -0.28 18.72 0.14
CA ILE A 516 0.15 18.77 -1.25
C ILE A 516 0.33 20.22 -1.65
N LYS A 517 1.47 20.56 -2.23
CA LYS A 517 1.84 21.93 -2.59
C LYS A 517 2.17 22.11 -4.07
N ASN A 518 1.76 23.26 -4.60
CA ASN A 518 2.25 23.79 -5.86
C ASN A 518 3.11 25.03 -5.56
N GLY A 519 4.42 24.83 -5.47
CA GLY A 519 5.31 25.87 -4.93
C GLY A 519 4.97 26.21 -3.48
N GLU A 520 4.61 27.46 -3.20
CA GLU A 520 4.20 27.92 -1.86
C GLU A 520 2.70 27.70 -1.59
N GLU A 521 1.89 27.43 -2.61
CA GLU A 521 0.45 27.24 -2.48
C GLU A 521 0.11 25.84 -1.97
N THR A 522 -0.64 25.73 -0.88
CA THR A 522 -1.21 24.47 -0.40
C THR A 522 -2.49 24.15 -1.14
N LEU A 523 -2.47 23.08 -1.95
CA LEU A 523 -3.63 22.61 -2.71
C LEU A 523 -4.54 21.69 -1.88
N LEU A 524 -3.93 20.89 -1.03
CA LEU A 524 -4.64 19.95 -0.16
C LEU A 524 -3.90 19.82 1.16
N GLU A 525 -4.62 19.86 2.25
CA GLU A 525 -4.12 19.62 3.60
C GLU A 525 -4.89 18.46 4.24
N ASN A 526 -4.18 17.57 4.91
CA ASN A 526 -4.82 16.50 5.66
C ASN A 526 -5.47 17.06 6.92
N LYS A 527 -6.79 17.07 6.95
CA LYS A 527 -7.58 17.38 8.14
C LYS A 527 -7.87 16.08 8.88
N SER A 528 -7.54 16.06 10.18
CA SER A 528 -7.84 14.91 11.04
C SER A 528 -9.30 14.50 10.93
N GLU A 529 -9.56 13.31 10.39
CA GLU A 529 -10.89 12.75 10.20
C GLU A 529 -11.23 11.80 11.35
N ILE A 530 -12.25 12.12 12.15
CA ILE A 530 -12.74 11.24 13.21
C ILE A 530 -13.71 10.24 12.57
N LEU A 531 -13.32 8.95 12.53
CA LEU A 531 -14.15 7.87 12.00
C LEU A 531 -15.30 7.51 12.96
N ASN A 532 -15.02 7.49 14.25
CA ASN A 532 -16.02 7.37 15.33
C ASN A 532 -15.44 7.79 16.69
N ASN A 533 -16.30 8.11 17.63
CA ASN A 533 -15.91 8.15 19.03
C ASN A 533 -15.94 6.71 19.60
N VAL A 534 -15.03 6.41 20.52
CA VAL A 534 -15.06 5.14 21.25
C VAL A 534 -16.34 5.09 22.07
N ASP A 535 -17.05 3.98 21.98
CA ASP A 535 -18.36 3.82 22.65
C ASP A 535 -18.20 3.50 24.15
N LEU A 536 -17.58 4.46 24.87
CA LEU A 536 -17.26 4.38 26.28
C LEU A 536 -17.31 5.79 26.90
N ASP A 537 -17.77 5.89 28.14
CA ASP A 537 -17.71 7.16 28.87
C ASP A 537 -16.26 7.54 29.23
N LYS A 538 -16.05 8.84 29.46
CA LYS A 538 -14.72 9.40 29.73
C LYS A 538 -14.09 8.81 30.99
N GLU A 539 -14.87 8.62 32.06
CA GLU A 539 -14.36 8.09 33.33
C GLU A 539 -13.81 6.65 33.20
N SER A 540 -14.56 5.81 32.49
CA SER A 540 -14.13 4.44 32.16
C SER A 540 -12.86 4.43 31.29
N LEU A 541 -12.77 5.32 30.31
CA LEU A 541 -11.58 5.43 29.46
C LEU A 541 -10.35 5.93 30.23
N ASP A 542 -10.52 6.96 31.06
CA ASP A 542 -9.43 7.50 31.89
C ASP A 542 -8.94 6.45 32.88
N ARG A 543 -9.80 5.60 33.38
CA ARG A 543 -9.46 4.47 34.25
C ARG A 543 -8.66 3.39 33.52
N ILE A 544 -8.96 3.11 32.25
CA ILE A 544 -8.14 2.22 31.41
C ILE A 544 -6.74 2.81 31.22
N LYS A 545 -6.63 4.11 30.93
CA LYS A 545 -5.34 4.81 30.80
C LYS A 545 -4.53 4.72 32.10
N GLU A 546 -5.17 4.92 33.25
CA GLU A 546 -4.51 4.78 34.56
C GLU A 546 -3.97 3.36 34.76
N GLY A 547 -4.77 2.33 34.46
CA GLY A 547 -4.29 0.95 34.49
C GLY A 547 -3.11 0.71 33.55
N MET A 548 -3.08 1.33 32.37
CA MET A 548 -1.96 1.27 31.42
C MET A 548 -0.71 2.04 31.91
N LYS A 549 -0.87 3.11 32.67
CA LYS A 549 0.25 3.78 33.37
C LYS A 549 0.89 2.84 34.40
N LEU A 550 0.08 2.16 35.19
CA LEU A 550 0.55 1.19 36.16
C LEU A 550 1.28 -0.01 35.55
N VAL A 551 0.97 -0.40 34.30
CA VAL A 551 1.73 -1.44 33.57
C VAL A 551 3.20 -1.05 33.48
N LEU A 552 3.50 0.22 33.25
CA LEU A 552 4.86 0.71 32.96
C LEU A 552 5.59 1.23 34.20
N SER A 553 4.87 1.69 35.21
CA SER A 553 5.49 2.15 36.49
C SER A 553 5.87 0.99 37.41
N GLU A 554 4.98 0.00 37.57
CA GLU A 554 5.17 -1.08 38.55
C GLU A 554 4.80 -2.48 38.01
N GLY A 555 4.17 -2.55 36.86
CA GLY A 555 3.61 -3.79 36.29
C GLY A 555 4.56 -4.55 35.36
N THR A 556 3.95 -5.29 34.44
CA THR A 556 4.66 -6.17 33.50
C THR A 556 5.55 -5.45 32.49
N GLY A 557 5.33 -4.16 32.30
CA GLY A 557 6.05 -3.32 31.34
C GLY A 557 7.12 -2.40 31.94
N LYS A 558 7.43 -2.48 33.22
CA LYS A 558 8.35 -1.54 33.91
C LYS A 558 9.76 -1.42 33.30
N PHE A 559 10.19 -2.40 32.51
CA PHE A 559 11.47 -2.39 31.81
C PHE A 559 11.40 -1.99 30.35
N TYR A 560 10.18 -1.75 29.82
CA TYR A 560 9.95 -1.38 28.40
C TYR A 560 10.21 0.10 28.11
N VAL A 561 10.19 0.93 29.14
CA VAL A 561 10.45 2.37 29.02
C VAL A 561 11.48 2.81 30.08
N PRO A 562 12.18 3.94 29.88
CA PRO A 562 12.98 4.55 30.92
C PRO A 562 12.13 4.86 32.16
N GLN A 563 12.70 4.67 33.32
CA GLN A 563 12.02 4.95 34.59
C GLN A 563 11.73 6.46 34.76
N GLY A 564 10.57 6.78 35.33
CA GLY A 564 10.17 8.17 35.59
C GLY A 564 9.43 8.84 34.43
N LEU A 565 9.31 8.21 33.25
CA LEU A 565 8.51 8.74 32.18
C LEU A 565 7.01 8.52 32.46
N ASN A 566 6.20 9.57 32.23
CA ASN A 566 4.74 9.50 32.30
C ASN A 566 4.19 8.84 31.02
N PHE A 567 4.31 7.52 30.94
CA PHE A 567 3.96 6.72 29.78
C PHE A 567 2.81 5.75 30.12
N ALA A 568 1.86 5.57 29.21
CA ALA A 568 0.80 4.57 29.32
C ALA A 568 0.92 3.53 28.20
N GLY A 569 0.77 2.25 28.51
CA GLY A 569 0.88 1.22 27.50
C GLY A 569 0.58 -0.17 28.01
N LYS A 570 0.62 -1.16 27.11
CA LYS A 570 0.36 -2.55 27.42
C LYS A 570 1.32 -3.47 26.69
N THR A 571 1.89 -4.41 27.43
CA THR A 571 2.68 -5.52 26.89
C THR A 571 1.76 -6.64 26.44
N GLY A 572 2.10 -7.28 25.34
CA GLY A 572 1.44 -8.46 24.80
C GLY A 572 2.43 -9.62 24.65
N THR A 573 1.99 -10.79 24.95
CA THR A 573 2.64 -12.07 24.64
C THR A 573 1.60 -12.97 24.07
N SER A 574 1.88 -13.56 22.92
CA SER A 574 0.96 -14.45 22.25
C SER A 574 1.65 -15.72 21.77
N GLU A 575 0.93 -16.83 21.82
CA GLU A 575 1.34 -18.04 21.13
C GLU A 575 1.08 -17.88 19.64
N SER A 576 2.04 -18.29 18.85
CA SER A 576 1.98 -18.32 17.39
C SER A 576 2.39 -19.72 16.90
N PHE A 577 1.98 -20.06 15.70
CA PHE A 577 2.23 -21.36 15.11
C PHE A 577 2.80 -21.16 13.72
N LEU A 578 3.85 -21.89 13.38
CA LEU A 578 4.52 -21.85 12.09
C LEU A 578 4.36 -23.18 11.38
N ASP A 579 4.27 -23.11 10.07
CA ASP A 579 4.52 -24.18 9.14
C ASP A 579 5.97 -23.99 8.64
N THR A 580 6.89 -24.83 9.15
CA THR A 580 8.33 -24.67 8.87
C THR A 580 8.78 -25.43 7.63
N ASN A 581 7.98 -26.36 7.13
CA ASN A 581 8.27 -27.21 5.98
C ASN A 581 7.43 -26.85 4.74
N ASN A 582 6.53 -25.87 4.83
CA ASN A 582 5.63 -25.39 3.77
C ASN A 582 4.65 -26.46 3.23
N ASP A 583 4.18 -27.37 4.10
CA ASP A 583 3.15 -28.36 3.76
C ASP A 583 1.71 -27.91 4.07
N ASN A 584 1.54 -26.65 4.51
CA ASN A 584 0.31 -26.04 5.00
C ASN A 584 -0.22 -26.61 6.32
N ILE A 585 0.62 -27.35 7.06
CA ILE A 585 0.32 -27.86 8.40
C ILE A 585 1.27 -27.18 9.38
N VAL A 586 0.72 -26.52 10.39
CA VAL A 586 1.53 -25.89 11.45
C VAL A 586 2.21 -26.98 12.28
N ASP A 587 3.52 -26.93 12.39
CA ASP A 587 4.38 -27.92 13.05
C ASP A 587 5.14 -27.35 14.26
N THR A 588 5.32 -26.05 14.32
CA THR A 588 6.16 -25.41 15.32
C THR A 588 5.40 -24.34 16.10
N ALA A 589 5.34 -24.49 17.43
CA ALA A 589 4.77 -23.49 18.31
C ALA A 589 5.83 -22.48 18.77
N THR A 590 5.54 -21.19 18.57
CA THR A 590 6.40 -20.06 18.92
C THR A 590 5.70 -19.06 19.83
N ILE A 591 6.45 -18.07 20.30
CA ILE A 591 5.93 -16.93 21.05
C ILE A 591 6.23 -15.66 20.30
N SER A 592 5.23 -14.78 20.18
CA SER A 592 5.35 -13.43 19.67
C SER A 592 5.26 -12.42 20.81
N SER A 593 6.00 -11.31 20.71
CA SER A 593 5.99 -10.23 21.70
C SER A 593 5.47 -8.95 21.07
N THR A 594 4.58 -8.27 21.78
CA THR A 594 3.95 -7.01 21.35
C THR A 594 4.06 -5.96 22.44
N PHE A 595 4.26 -4.73 22.04
CA PHE A 595 4.06 -3.57 22.89
C PHE A 595 3.23 -2.53 22.16
N THR A 596 2.33 -1.87 22.88
CA THR A 596 1.60 -0.71 22.40
C THR A 596 1.42 0.29 23.52
N GLY A 597 1.59 1.59 23.24
CA GLY A 597 1.49 2.63 24.25
C GLY A 597 1.57 4.03 23.67
N PHE A 598 1.42 5.03 24.54
CA PHE A 598 1.47 6.45 24.14
C PHE A 598 2.16 7.29 25.22
N TYR A 599 2.74 8.40 24.77
CA TYR A 599 3.56 9.30 25.59
C TYR A 599 3.39 10.77 25.15
N PRO A 600 3.37 11.73 26.09
CA PRO A 600 3.05 11.56 27.52
C PRO A 600 1.64 11.00 27.75
N ALA A 601 1.40 10.33 28.88
CA ALA A 601 0.09 9.70 29.16
C ALA A 601 -1.05 10.71 29.30
N ASP A 602 -0.76 11.90 29.82
CA ASP A 602 -1.79 12.92 30.11
C ASP A 602 -2.03 13.88 28.91
N ASN A 603 -1.01 14.09 28.06
CA ASN A 603 -1.10 14.89 26.83
C ASN A 603 -0.32 14.18 25.71
N PRO A 604 -0.90 13.17 25.07
CA PRO A 604 -0.19 12.28 24.17
C PRO A 604 0.31 12.99 22.91
N LYS A 605 1.63 12.91 22.68
CA LYS A 605 2.31 13.38 21.46
C LYS A 605 2.63 12.24 20.51
N PHE A 606 2.95 11.05 21.06
CA PHE A 606 3.32 9.88 20.28
C PHE A 606 2.56 8.65 20.76
N SER A 607 2.09 7.87 19.80
CA SER A 607 1.71 6.47 20.01
C SER A 607 2.72 5.56 19.34
N ILE A 608 3.02 4.45 19.97
CA ILE A 608 4.05 3.50 19.56
C ILE A 608 3.47 2.10 19.54
N VAL A 609 3.76 1.35 18.48
CA VAL A 609 3.53 -0.08 18.39
C VAL A 609 4.83 -0.77 18.02
N VAL A 610 5.15 -1.85 18.73
CA VAL A 610 6.24 -2.75 18.38
C VAL A 610 5.69 -4.17 18.39
N ILE A 611 5.88 -4.89 17.28
CA ILE A 611 5.48 -6.30 17.13
C ILE A 611 6.69 -7.10 16.65
N THR A 612 7.03 -8.13 17.41
CA THR A 612 8.12 -9.07 17.09
C THR A 612 7.55 -10.48 17.06
N PRO A 613 7.17 -10.96 15.86
CA PRO A 613 6.64 -12.31 15.71
C PRO A 613 7.72 -13.36 15.96
N ASN A 614 7.31 -14.51 16.50
CA ASN A 614 8.13 -15.72 16.60
C ASN A 614 9.49 -15.52 17.31
N VAL A 615 9.52 -14.73 18.39
CA VAL A 615 10.75 -14.34 19.11
C VAL A 615 11.48 -15.55 19.65
N SER A 616 10.75 -16.63 20.01
CA SER A 616 11.33 -17.87 20.55
C SER A 616 10.37 -19.05 20.37
N HIS A 617 10.88 -20.27 20.51
CA HIS A 617 10.03 -21.45 20.70
C HIS A 617 9.18 -21.33 21.96
N LYS A 618 7.96 -21.90 21.93
CA LYS A 618 7.02 -21.85 23.06
C LYS A 618 7.62 -22.41 24.36
N ASN A 619 8.39 -23.50 24.26
CA ASN A 619 8.98 -24.20 25.40
C ASN A 619 10.46 -23.86 25.60
N GLY A 620 11.01 -22.93 24.83
CA GLY A 620 12.40 -22.53 24.90
C GLY A 620 12.67 -21.65 26.12
N LYS A 621 13.68 -22.01 26.93
CA LYS A 621 14.23 -21.05 27.89
C LYS A 621 15.04 -20.03 27.08
N THR A 622 14.54 -18.81 26.95
CA THR A 622 15.27 -17.78 26.22
C THR A 622 15.25 -16.45 26.95
N ASP A 623 16.42 -15.88 27.07
CA ASP A 623 16.58 -14.45 27.29
C ASP A 623 16.08 -13.62 26.07
N ALA A 624 15.89 -14.24 24.92
CA ALA A 624 15.36 -13.61 23.70
C ALA A 624 13.98 -12.98 23.88
N PHE A 625 13.16 -13.54 24.75
CA PHE A 625 11.90 -12.91 25.15
C PHE A 625 12.07 -11.46 25.63
N TYR A 626 13.20 -11.17 26.30
CA TYR A 626 13.55 -9.83 26.73
C TYR A 626 14.09 -8.95 25.58
N PHE A 627 14.52 -9.52 24.45
CA PHE A 627 15.14 -8.77 23.36
C PHE A 627 14.15 -8.32 22.29
N GLY A 628 12.96 -8.93 22.20
CA GLY A 628 11.91 -8.56 21.27
C GLY A 628 11.36 -7.15 21.56
N ALA A 629 10.07 -7.01 21.63
CA ALA A 629 9.40 -5.71 21.80
C ALA A 629 9.94 -4.88 22.97
N SER A 630 10.42 -5.51 24.06
CA SER A 630 10.92 -4.80 25.24
C SER A 630 12.11 -3.88 24.94
N LYS A 631 13.18 -4.43 24.35
CA LYS A 631 14.40 -3.64 24.08
C LYS A 631 14.21 -2.64 22.95
N ILE A 632 13.48 -3.03 21.91
CA ILE A 632 13.12 -2.13 20.81
C ILE A 632 12.34 -0.94 21.35
N THR A 633 11.28 -1.20 22.13
CA THR A 633 10.48 -0.12 22.74
C THR A 633 11.31 0.78 23.61
N LYS A 634 12.15 0.23 24.49
CA LYS A 634 12.97 1.04 25.40
C LYS A 634 13.89 2.00 24.64
N GLU A 635 14.56 1.51 23.62
CA GLU A 635 15.49 2.31 22.82
C GLU A 635 14.77 3.36 21.99
N LEU A 636 13.65 2.97 21.37
CA LEU A 636 12.81 3.90 20.60
C LEU A 636 12.21 5.00 21.49
N VAL A 637 11.65 4.65 22.65
CA VAL A 637 11.11 5.63 23.62
C VAL A 637 12.21 6.55 24.15
N THR A 638 13.40 6.02 24.42
CA THR A 638 14.55 6.85 24.83
C THR A 638 14.92 7.85 23.74
N PHE A 639 14.96 7.42 22.50
CA PHE A 639 15.22 8.31 21.37
C PHE A 639 14.14 9.39 21.23
N LEU A 640 12.86 9.01 21.26
CA LEU A 640 11.74 9.94 21.13
C LEU A 640 11.69 10.95 22.28
N SER A 641 11.87 10.50 23.53
CA SER A 641 11.82 11.40 24.69
C SER A 641 12.98 12.40 24.78
N ASN A 642 14.10 12.12 24.09
CA ASN A 642 15.28 13.00 24.08
C ASN A 642 15.28 14.00 22.92
N ASN A 643 14.57 13.72 21.82
CA ASN A 643 14.67 14.50 20.59
C ASN A 643 13.37 15.21 20.19
N TYR A 644 12.24 14.81 20.77
CA TYR A 644 10.90 15.33 20.43
C TYR A 644 10.08 15.63 21.70
#